data_9be5beb1410bfcf90783a61b22694af9
#
_entry.id   9be5beb1410bfcf90783a61b22694af9
#
_cell.length_a   1.000
_cell.length_b   1.000
_cell.length_c   1.000
_cell.angle_alpha   90.00
_cell.angle_beta   90.00
_cell.angle_gamma   90.00
#
_symmetry.space_group_name_H-M   'P 1'
#
loop_
_entity.id
_entity.type
_entity.pdbx_description
1 polymer ?
#
loop_
_entity_poly.entity_id
_entity_poly.type
_entity_poly.pdbx_seq_one_letter_code
_entity_poly.pdbx_strand_id
1 'polypeptide(L)'
;QLLVNGQPVLIKGANRHEMDPDYGYVVSRERMLQDIRIMKQFNINAVRTCHYPDDNLWYELCDEYGLYVVAEANVEAHGMLYTNNQLSKHASFAKAHLERNQRNVQRSYNHPSVIIWSLGNETGPGPNFEACYRWIKAEDATRPVQYEQAGHDYYTDIFCPMYLWYSACEDYAKSNATKPLIQCEYAHAMGNSMGGFKEYWDLIRKYPKFQGGFIWDFVDQSVRWKNKDGIEIYAYGGDFNKYDGSDNNFCDNGLISPDRVPNPHMYEVGYFYQSIWTHPVNLQNGEIEIFNENFFRDLSAYYLDWQLLADGELVEAGTVSNLNVAPQQKAKLKLDISDVNSYKDKELLLNVSYKLKKAETLLSPGFTVAKAQMSVTPYKAPDMALVNVKKANIESVAPSVNNNDGNYLIIEGEDFIIEFAKNNGFLSRYKVAGKELMNDGGQLVPNFWRAPTDNDYGARLQHKYRVWLNPKLKRTSFTNKQENGTIVVEAGYEMPDVSAKLYLTYVINNTGEIKVTQKMVAGEAEKVPDMFRFGMQMQMPDEFYRINYYGRGPVENYSDRNHATDLGIYRQTVAEQFYPYIRPQETGTKTDIRWWRQLNEAGSGLQFVAEAPFSASALNYTIESLDDGLNKDQRHSPEVIQVDYTNLCIDKAQLGLACENSWGAIAYPQYRLPYGNYEFSFIMKPVFNKVY
;
A
#
# COMPACT_ATOMS: atom_id res chain seq x y z
N GLN A 1 -23.21 19.78 9.10
CA GLN A 1 -22.69 18.46 9.50
C GLN A 1 -23.82 17.45 9.59
N LEU A 2 -23.54 16.19 9.26
CA LEU A 2 -24.37 15.04 9.59
C LEU A 2 -24.25 14.76 11.09
N LEU A 3 -25.39 14.64 11.76
CA LEU A 3 -25.47 14.34 13.20
C LEU A 3 -26.20 13.00 13.42
N VAL A 4 -25.67 12.19 14.33
CA VAL A 4 -26.36 11.02 14.87
C VAL A 4 -26.55 11.26 16.36
N ASN A 5 -27.78 11.17 16.86
CA ASN A 5 -28.12 11.48 18.25
C ASN A 5 -27.56 12.84 18.75
N GLY A 6 -27.54 13.83 17.86
CA GLY A 6 -27.09 15.20 18.17
C GLY A 6 -25.56 15.38 18.16
N GLN A 7 -24.77 14.33 17.85
CA GLN A 7 -23.31 14.41 17.75
C GLN A 7 -22.87 14.33 16.28
N PRO A 8 -21.90 15.14 15.84
CA PRO A 8 -21.30 14.95 14.54
C PRO A 8 -20.56 13.63 14.51
N VAL A 9 -20.65 12.89 13.39
CA VAL A 9 -19.96 11.60 13.24
C VAL A 9 -19.01 11.64 12.05
N LEU A 10 -17.97 10.83 12.12
CA LEU A 10 -17.11 10.55 10.97
C LEU A 10 -17.56 9.26 10.29
N ILE A 11 -17.76 9.33 9.00
CA ILE A 11 -18.10 8.18 8.16
C ILE A 11 -16.80 7.48 7.73
N LYS A 12 -16.52 6.36 8.35
CA LYS A 12 -15.41 5.44 8.07
C LYS A 12 -15.98 4.28 7.27
N GLY A 13 -16.39 4.58 6.02
CA GLY A 13 -17.29 3.74 5.25
C GLY A 13 -16.61 2.92 4.16
N ALA A 14 -17.32 1.89 3.70
CA ALA A 14 -17.04 1.14 2.48
C ALA A 14 -18.34 0.89 1.72
N ASN A 15 -18.26 0.87 0.39
CA ASN A 15 -19.32 0.37 -0.46
C ASN A 15 -19.32 -1.16 -0.43
N ARG A 16 -20.47 -1.81 -0.42
CA ARG A 16 -20.56 -3.26 -0.41
C ARG A 16 -21.56 -3.75 -1.43
N HIS A 17 -21.05 -4.53 -2.40
CA HIS A 17 -21.87 -5.41 -3.21
C HIS A 17 -22.16 -6.71 -2.47
N GLU A 18 -23.36 -7.28 -2.66
CA GLU A 18 -23.65 -8.65 -2.22
C GLU A 18 -23.04 -9.63 -3.21
N MET A 19 -21.81 -10.10 -2.90
CA MET A 19 -21.08 -11.00 -3.77
C MET A 19 -20.35 -12.08 -2.99
N ASP A 20 -20.50 -13.33 -3.45
CA ASP A 20 -19.79 -14.51 -2.97
C ASP A 20 -19.08 -15.16 -4.16
N PRO A 21 -17.83 -15.62 -4.02
CA PRO A 21 -17.08 -16.16 -5.14
C PRO A 21 -17.67 -17.48 -5.70
N ASP A 22 -18.44 -18.20 -4.91
CA ASP A 22 -19.00 -19.50 -5.27
C ASP A 22 -20.50 -19.44 -5.61
N TYR A 23 -21.23 -18.49 -5.02
CA TYR A 23 -22.70 -18.40 -5.13
C TYR A 23 -23.20 -17.10 -5.78
N GLY A 24 -22.29 -16.21 -6.24
CA GLY A 24 -22.64 -14.95 -6.87
C GLY A 24 -23.37 -14.01 -5.92
N TYR A 25 -24.57 -13.54 -6.28
CA TYR A 25 -25.37 -12.62 -5.47
C TYR A 25 -26.10 -13.27 -4.26
N VAL A 26 -25.88 -14.55 -4.00
CA VAL A 26 -26.45 -15.24 -2.84
C VAL A 26 -25.40 -15.30 -1.73
N VAL A 27 -25.54 -14.44 -0.74
CA VAL A 27 -24.59 -14.32 0.38
C VAL A 27 -25.20 -14.95 1.62
N SER A 28 -24.54 -15.95 2.20
CA SER A 28 -25.01 -16.63 3.40
C SER A 28 -24.91 -15.73 4.66
N ARG A 29 -25.67 -16.06 5.70
CA ARG A 29 -25.57 -15.41 7.01
C ARG A 29 -24.14 -15.45 7.56
N GLU A 30 -23.49 -16.59 7.44
CA GLU A 30 -22.12 -16.81 7.91
C GLU A 30 -21.14 -15.87 7.19
N ARG A 31 -21.32 -15.69 5.88
CA ARG A 31 -20.53 -14.78 5.05
C ARG A 31 -20.78 -13.31 5.43
N MET A 32 -22.05 -12.93 5.65
CA MET A 32 -22.38 -11.58 6.14
C MET A 32 -21.75 -11.29 7.51
N LEU A 33 -21.76 -12.27 8.42
CA LEU A 33 -21.09 -12.13 9.73
C LEU A 33 -19.57 -12.04 9.59
N GLN A 34 -18.99 -12.76 8.64
CA GLN A 34 -17.55 -12.63 8.32
C GLN A 34 -17.22 -11.24 7.80
N ASP A 35 -18.04 -10.70 6.90
CA ASP A 35 -17.89 -9.33 6.38
C ASP A 35 -17.94 -8.32 7.52
N ILE A 36 -18.94 -8.39 8.40
CA ILE A 36 -19.07 -7.48 9.55
C ILE A 36 -17.90 -7.62 10.52
N ARG A 37 -17.44 -8.84 10.79
CA ARG A 37 -16.26 -9.07 11.65
C ARG A 37 -15.03 -8.37 11.09
N ILE A 38 -14.77 -8.51 9.78
CA ILE A 38 -13.64 -7.85 9.12
C ILE A 38 -13.82 -6.33 9.17
N MET A 39 -15.01 -5.81 8.89
CA MET A 39 -15.28 -4.38 9.03
C MET A 39 -14.95 -3.86 10.43
N LYS A 40 -15.35 -4.59 11.48
CA LYS A 40 -15.01 -4.23 12.88
C LYS A 40 -13.52 -4.34 13.18
N GLN A 41 -12.83 -5.34 12.64
CA GLN A 41 -11.37 -5.49 12.79
C GLN A 41 -10.59 -4.30 12.20
N PHE A 42 -11.10 -3.70 11.14
CA PHE A 42 -10.46 -2.59 10.44
C PHE A 42 -11.17 -1.24 10.65
N ASN A 43 -11.95 -1.12 11.73
CA ASN A 43 -12.58 0.13 12.15
C ASN A 43 -13.57 0.75 11.14
N ILE A 44 -14.10 0.00 10.20
CA ILE A 44 -15.19 0.42 9.32
C ILE A 44 -16.45 0.53 10.17
N ASN A 45 -17.12 1.68 10.13
CA ASN A 45 -18.33 1.95 10.91
C ASN A 45 -19.59 2.17 10.06
N ALA A 46 -19.44 2.22 8.73
CA ALA A 46 -20.52 2.53 7.82
C ALA A 46 -20.44 1.74 6.52
N VAL A 47 -21.58 1.40 5.95
CA VAL A 47 -21.71 0.69 4.67
C VAL A 47 -22.72 1.40 3.79
N ARG A 48 -22.41 1.58 2.50
CA ARG A 48 -23.39 1.93 1.47
C ARG A 48 -23.76 0.66 0.70
N THR A 49 -25.05 0.37 0.62
CA THR A 49 -25.56 -0.79 -0.13
C THR A 49 -25.59 -0.43 -1.62
N CYS A 50 -24.49 -0.66 -2.30
CA CYS A 50 -24.31 -0.27 -3.70
C CYS A 50 -24.69 -1.42 -4.64
N HIS A 51 -25.45 -1.21 -5.69
CA HIS A 51 -26.31 -0.06 -5.98
C HIS A 51 -27.75 -0.53 -5.96
N TYR A 52 -28.15 -1.18 -4.87
CA TYR A 52 -29.46 -1.82 -4.67
C TYR A 52 -29.69 -2.12 -3.18
N PRO A 53 -30.93 -2.32 -2.74
CA PRO A 53 -31.18 -2.82 -1.39
C PRO A 53 -30.63 -4.24 -1.22
N ASP A 54 -29.81 -4.43 -0.18
CA ASP A 54 -29.27 -5.74 0.20
C ASP A 54 -30.36 -6.68 0.77
N ASP A 55 -30.01 -7.93 1.07
CA ASP A 55 -30.86 -8.87 1.78
C ASP A 55 -31.35 -8.27 3.12
N ASN A 56 -32.57 -8.58 3.53
CA ASN A 56 -33.13 -8.06 4.79
C ASN A 56 -32.26 -8.38 6.00
N LEU A 57 -31.69 -9.59 6.01
CA LEU A 57 -30.80 -10.04 7.07
C LEU A 57 -29.57 -9.14 7.23
N TRP A 58 -29.07 -8.53 6.16
CA TRP A 58 -27.95 -7.60 6.23
C TRP A 58 -28.26 -6.39 7.13
N TYR A 59 -29.45 -5.81 6.99
CA TYR A 59 -29.90 -4.69 7.82
C TYR A 59 -30.10 -5.11 9.28
N GLU A 60 -30.68 -6.29 9.53
CA GLU A 60 -30.82 -6.83 10.88
C GLU A 60 -29.46 -7.02 11.55
N LEU A 61 -28.47 -7.54 10.82
CA LEU A 61 -27.11 -7.70 11.33
C LEU A 61 -26.40 -6.35 11.53
N CYS A 62 -26.64 -5.36 10.67
CA CYS A 62 -26.14 -4.00 10.87
C CYS A 62 -26.74 -3.36 12.13
N ASP A 63 -28.02 -3.58 12.41
CA ASP A 63 -28.68 -3.14 13.65
C ASP A 63 -28.05 -3.81 14.87
N GLU A 64 -27.87 -5.14 14.83
CA GLU A 64 -27.30 -5.93 15.93
C GLU A 64 -25.85 -5.57 16.24
N TYR A 65 -25.02 -5.46 15.21
CA TYR A 65 -23.58 -5.25 15.37
C TYR A 65 -23.12 -3.80 15.25
N GLY A 66 -24.03 -2.86 14.99
CA GLY A 66 -23.77 -1.43 15.04
C GLY A 66 -22.93 -0.92 13.85
N LEU A 67 -23.41 -1.09 12.63
CA LEU A 67 -22.92 -0.42 11.43
C LEU A 67 -23.93 0.62 10.97
N TYR A 68 -23.48 1.83 10.62
CA TYR A 68 -24.31 2.79 9.92
C TYR A 68 -24.55 2.33 8.49
N VAL A 69 -25.75 2.54 7.97
CA VAL A 69 -26.14 2.14 6.61
C VAL A 69 -26.64 3.34 5.82
N VAL A 70 -26.08 3.49 4.62
CA VAL A 70 -26.69 4.26 3.53
C VAL A 70 -27.50 3.28 2.69
N ALA A 71 -28.83 3.31 2.81
CA ALA A 71 -29.72 2.43 2.07
C ALA A 71 -30.00 3.01 0.69
N GLU A 72 -29.55 2.32 -0.37
CA GLU A 72 -29.64 2.80 -1.74
C GLU A 72 -30.74 2.10 -2.54
N ALA A 73 -31.52 2.88 -3.27
CA ALA A 73 -32.50 2.37 -4.20
C ALA A 73 -31.82 1.82 -5.46
N ASN A 74 -32.38 0.75 -6.02
CA ASN A 74 -31.83 0.09 -7.23
C ASN A 74 -32.13 0.89 -8.51
N VAL A 75 -31.60 2.10 -8.58
CA VAL A 75 -31.68 2.98 -9.75
C VAL A 75 -30.28 3.28 -10.21
N GLU A 76 -29.88 2.68 -11.32
CA GLU A 76 -28.63 2.96 -12.01
C GLU A 76 -28.80 2.86 -13.54
N ALA A 77 -28.19 3.78 -14.26
CA ALA A 77 -28.17 3.79 -15.70
C ALA A 77 -26.86 4.40 -16.24
N HIS A 78 -25.72 3.90 -15.76
CA HIS A 78 -24.38 4.45 -16.03
C HIS A 78 -24.11 4.57 -17.55
N GLY A 79 -24.43 3.55 -18.34
CA GLY A 79 -24.24 3.60 -19.79
C GLY A 79 -25.04 4.72 -20.50
N MET A 80 -26.09 5.26 -19.86
CA MET A 80 -26.87 6.38 -20.39
C MET A 80 -26.45 7.74 -19.80
N LEU A 81 -25.66 7.76 -18.73
CA LEU A 81 -25.23 8.97 -18.01
C LEU A 81 -24.55 9.98 -18.94
N TYR A 82 -23.66 9.51 -19.80
CA TYR A 82 -22.86 10.35 -20.72
C TYR A 82 -23.56 10.64 -22.05
N THR A 83 -24.85 10.31 -22.16
CA THR A 83 -25.65 10.55 -23.37
C THR A 83 -26.64 11.68 -23.15
N ASN A 84 -27.24 12.16 -24.26
CA ASN A 84 -28.36 13.13 -24.20
C ASN A 84 -29.67 12.45 -23.74
N ASN A 85 -29.68 11.14 -23.53
CA ASN A 85 -30.84 10.29 -23.24
C ASN A 85 -30.82 9.77 -21.79
N GLN A 86 -30.44 10.60 -20.83
CA GLN A 86 -30.42 10.23 -19.40
C GLN A 86 -31.82 9.82 -18.93
N LEU A 87 -31.97 8.62 -18.38
CA LEU A 87 -33.25 8.05 -17.94
C LEU A 87 -33.91 8.87 -16.82
N SER A 88 -33.12 9.60 -16.04
CA SER A 88 -33.58 10.55 -15.01
C SER A 88 -34.49 11.67 -15.55
N LYS A 89 -34.43 11.94 -16.85
CA LYS A 89 -35.18 13.00 -17.53
C LYS A 89 -36.39 12.47 -18.32
N HIS A 90 -36.51 11.16 -18.47
CA HIS A 90 -37.60 10.54 -19.24
C HIS A 90 -38.83 10.29 -18.35
N ALA A 91 -39.97 10.89 -18.73
CA ALA A 91 -41.25 10.70 -18.01
C ALA A 91 -41.70 9.23 -17.97
N SER A 92 -41.35 8.43 -18.97
CA SER A 92 -41.66 6.99 -18.99
C SER A 92 -40.95 6.19 -17.90
N PHE A 93 -39.83 6.69 -17.36
CA PHE A 93 -39.10 6.07 -16.25
C PHE A 93 -39.45 6.66 -14.88
N ALA A 94 -40.26 7.73 -14.81
CA ALA A 94 -40.58 8.42 -13.56
C ALA A 94 -41.20 7.46 -12.52
N LYS A 95 -42.16 6.62 -12.95
CA LYS A 95 -42.79 5.64 -12.07
C LYS A 95 -41.78 4.62 -11.55
N ALA A 96 -40.89 4.09 -12.39
CA ALA A 96 -39.89 3.10 -12.01
C ALA A 96 -38.92 3.68 -10.97
N HIS A 97 -38.41 4.92 -11.17
CA HIS A 97 -37.56 5.59 -10.19
C HIS A 97 -38.28 5.77 -8.85
N LEU A 98 -39.51 6.26 -8.86
CA LEU A 98 -40.27 6.52 -7.63
C LEU A 98 -40.59 5.24 -6.88
N GLU A 99 -41.09 4.19 -7.53
CA GLU A 99 -41.42 2.93 -6.88
C GLU A 99 -40.23 2.22 -6.26
N ARG A 100 -39.07 2.27 -6.90
CA ARG A 100 -37.82 1.70 -6.36
C ARG A 100 -37.39 2.43 -5.09
N ASN A 101 -37.46 3.75 -5.09
CA ASN A 101 -37.20 4.56 -3.90
C ASN A 101 -38.22 4.32 -2.79
N GLN A 102 -39.52 4.24 -3.12
CA GLN A 102 -40.58 3.91 -2.16
C GLN A 102 -40.32 2.56 -1.49
N ARG A 103 -40.04 1.53 -2.26
CA ARG A 103 -39.75 0.18 -1.74
C ARG A 103 -38.51 0.17 -0.84
N ASN A 104 -37.43 0.86 -1.24
CA ASN A 104 -36.22 0.96 -0.43
C ASN A 104 -36.52 1.57 0.95
N VAL A 105 -37.25 2.68 1.01
CA VAL A 105 -37.61 3.35 2.25
C VAL A 105 -38.58 2.51 3.07
N GLN A 106 -39.72 2.07 2.48
CA GLN A 106 -40.78 1.38 3.19
C GLN A 106 -40.39 0.04 3.78
N ARG A 107 -39.45 -0.68 3.12
CA ARG A 107 -38.90 -1.93 3.69
C ARG A 107 -37.90 -1.69 4.82
N SER A 108 -37.23 -0.55 4.85
CA SER A 108 -36.03 -0.35 5.67
C SER A 108 -36.15 0.74 6.74
N TYR A 109 -37.28 1.49 6.86
CA TYR A 109 -37.35 2.60 7.81
C TYR A 109 -37.42 2.17 9.30
N ASN A 110 -37.67 0.90 9.59
CA ASN A 110 -37.62 0.36 10.95
C ASN A 110 -36.22 -0.08 11.38
N HIS A 111 -35.22 0.03 10.50
CA HIS A 111 -33.82 -0.28 10.83
C HIS A 111 -33.10 0.95 11.37
N PRO A 112 -32.73 0.97 12.67
CA PRO A 112 -32.03 2.11 13.27
C PRO A 112 -30.61 2.30 12.70
N SER A 113 -30.00 1.28 12.09
CA SER A 113 -28.72 1.36 11.39
C SER A 113 -28.78 2.25 10.14
N VAL A 114 -29.94 2.35 9.48
CA VAL A 114 -30.13 3.22 8.31
C VAL A 114 -30.16 4.67 8.74
N ILE A 115 -29.12 5.44 8.37
CA ILE A 115 -28.98 6.85 8.74
C ILE A 115 -29.10 7.82 7.56
N ILE A 116 -29.02 7.32 6.32
CA ILE A 116 -29.12 8.09 5.08
C ILE A 116 -29.90 7.27 4.05
N TRP A 117 -30.81 7.93 3.32
CA TRP A 117 -31.44 7.39 2.12
C TRP A 117 -30.68 7.82 0.88
N SER A 118 -30.37 6.89 -0.04
CA SER A 118 -29.76 7.21 -1.32
C SER A 118 -30.72 6.92 -2.47
N LEU A 119 -30.90 7.91 -3.35
CA LEU A 119 -31.88 7.86 -4.42
C LEU A 119 -31.49 6.88 -5.55
N GLY A 120 -30.23 6.53 -5.64
CA GLY A 120 -29.66 5.67 -6.67
C GLY A 120 -28.25 6.09 -7.04
N ASN A 121 -27.75 5.60 -8.16
CA ASN A 121 -26.40 5.76 -8.64
C ASN A 121 -26.36 6.18 -10.11
N GLU A 122 -25.39 6.95 -10.53
CA GLU A 122 -24.91 7.26 -11.87
C GLU A 122 -25.95 7.24 -13.02
N THR A 123 -27.08 7.91 -12.80
CA THR A 123 -28.22 7.94 -13.76
C THR A 123 -28.44 9.34 -14.37
N GLY A 124 -27.66 10.33 -13.91
CA GLY A 124 -27.79 11.75 -14.32
C GLY A 124 -28.79 12.53 -13.48
N PRO A 125 -28.66 13.86 -13.44
CA PRO A 125 -29.60 14.74 -12.74
C PRO A 125 -30.93 14.82 -13.49
N GLY A 126 -32.05 15.03 -12.77
CA GLY A 126 -33.32 15.23 -13.45
C GLY A 126 -34.56 15.12 -12.59
N PRO A 127 -35.73 15.47 -13.16
CA PRO A 127 -37.00 15.61 -12.45
C PRO A 127 -37.48 14.31 -11.78
N ASN A 128 -37.05 13.14 -12.29
CA ASN A 128 -37.42 11.87 -11.66
C ASN A 128 -36.80 11.75 -10.25
N PHE A 129 -35.54 12.14 -10.08
CA PHE A 129 -34.89 12.15 -8.75
C PHE A 129 -35.41 13.26 -7.85
N GLU A 130 -35.75 14.43 -8.40
CA GLU A 130 -36.41 15.47 -7.62
C GLU A 130 -37.75 14.99 -7.04
N ALA A 131 -38.51 14.23 -7.81
CA ALA A 131 -39.78 13.65 -7.34
C ALA A 131 -39.52 12.60 -6.24
N CYS A 132 -38.51 11.75 -6.39
CA CYS A 132 -38.09 10.78 -5.38
C CYS A 132 -37.69 11.48 -4.06
N TYR A 133 -36.86 12.53 -4.14
CA TYR A 133 -36.45 13.32 -2.99
C TYR A 133 -37.64 13.90 -2.24
N ARG A 134 -38.54 14.59 -2.94
CA ARG A 134 -39.75 15.18 -2.35
C ARG A 134 -40.62 14.13 -1.65
N TRP A 135 -40.79 12.96 -2.27
CA TRP A 135 -41.57 11.87 -1.69
C TRP A 135 -40.89 11.34 -0.41
N ILE A 136 -39.58 11.07 -0.41
CA ILE A 136 -38.88 10.58 0.77
C ILE A 136 -38.98 11.60 1.92
N LYS A 137 -38.74 12.89 1.65
CA LYS A 137 -38.81 13.94 2.68
C LYS A 137 -40.23 14.11 3.28
N ALA A 138 -41.26 13.75 2.52
CA ALA A 138 -42.64 13.73 3.04
C ALA A 138 -42.95 12.47 3.86
N GLU A 139 -42.34 11.31 3.50
CA GLU A 139 -42.53 10.04 4.18
C GLU A 139 -41.66 9.92 5.44
N ASP A 140 -40.38 10.30 5.33
CA ASP A 140 -39.41 10.30 6.44
C ASP A 140 -38.63 11.61 6.50
N ALA A 141 -39.05 12.53 7.33
CA ALA A 141 -38.34 13.78 7.57
C ALA A 141 -37.16 13.65 8.54
N THR A 142 -36.92 12.47 9.12
CA THR A 142 -35.91 12.28 10.19
C THR A 142 -34.54 11.99 9.67
N ARG A 143 -34.43 11.40 8.48
CA ARG A 143 -33.15 11.02 7.85
C ARG A 143 -32.83 11.92 6.66
N PRO A 144 -31.54 12.26 6.43
CA PRO A 144 -31.10 12.95 5.24
C PRO A 144 -31.20 12.03 4.00
N VAL A 145 -31.30 12.67 2.84
CA VAL A 145 -31.33 12.04 1.53
C VAL A 145 -30.09 12.46 0.75
N GLN A 146 -29.44 11.54 0.05
CA GLN A 146 -28.31 11.83 -0.82
C GLN A 146 -28.55 11.36 -2.25
N TYR A 147 -27.93 12.07 -3.20
CA TYR A 147 -27.77 11.65 -4.58
C TYR A 147 -26.57 12.39 -5.20
N GLU A 148 -25.56 11.65 -5.72
CA GLU A 148 -24.30 12.24 -6.16
C GLU A 148 -24.46 13.17 -7.38
N GLN A 149 -25.36 12.81 -8.33
CA GLN A 149 -25.61 13.64 -9.53
C GLN A 149 -26.45 14.89 -9.25
N ALA A 150 -27.00 15.04 -8.04
CA ALA A 150 -27.61 16.29 -7.60
C ALA A 150 -26.56 17.37 -7.29
N GLY A 151 -25.29 16.99 -7.05
CA GLY A 151 -24.22 17.95 -6.78
C GLY A 151 -24.58 18.91 -5.63
N HIS A 152 -24.78 20.19 -5.96
CA HIS A 152 -25.16 21.23 -5.00
C HIS A 152 -26.65 21.53 -4.98
N ASP A 153 -27.45 20.90 -5.82
CA ASP A 153 -28.88 21.15 -5.93
C ASP A 153 -29.67 20.78 -4.69
N TYR A 154 -30.91 21.25 -4.58
CA TYR A 154 -31.75 21.12 -3.39
C TYR A 154 -32.20 19.69 -3.08
N TYR A 155 -32.18 18.78 -4.05
CA TYR A 155 -32.66 17.40 -3.90
C TYR A 155 -31.57 16.42 -3.44
N THR A 156 -30.60 16.93 -2.71
CA THR A 156 -29.66 16.18 -1.87
C THR A 156 -29.35 16.98 -0.61
N ASP A 157 -29.37 16.34 0.56
CA ASP A 157 -29.03 16.98 1.83
C ASP A 157 -27.52 16.95 2.10
N ILE A 158 -26.80 16.08 1.40
CA ILE A 158 -25.36 15.84 1.53
C ILE A 158 -24.69 16.13 0.18
N PHE A 159 -23.58 16.83 0.18
CA PHE A 159 -22.69 16.86 -0.98
C PHE A 159 -21.89 15.57 -0.98
N CYS A 160 -22.24 14.64 -1.87
CA CYS A 160 -21.71 13.28 -1.91
C CYS A 160 -21.10 12.93 -3.27
N PRO A 161 -20.05 13.66 -3.69
CA PRO A 161 -19.39 13.38 -4.97
C PRO A 161 -18.70 12.02 -4.97
N MET A 162 -18.32 11.57 -6.17
CA MET A 162 -17.47 10.41 -6.39
C MET A 162 -16.06 10.87 -6.76
N TYR A 163 -15.04 10.27 -6.15
CA TYR A 163 -13.62 10.44 -6.51
C TYR A 163 -13.20 11.90 -6.63
N LEU A 164 -13.73 12.75 -5.77
CA LEU A 164 -13.36 14.17 -5.77
C LEU A 164 -11.89 14.30 -5.39
N TRP A 165 -11.15 15.02 -6.22
CA TRP A 165 -9.74 15.27 -6.01
C TRP A 165 -9.45 15.90 -4.64
N TYR A 166 -8.33 15.52 -4.03
CA TYR A 166 -7.88 16.02 -2.73
C TYR A 166 -7.98 17.56 -2.62
N SER A 167 -7.47 18.29 -3.62
CA SER A 167 -7.52 19.76 -3.63
C SER A 167 -8.96 20.29 -3.69
N ALA A 168 -9.84 19.66 -4.47
CA ALA A 168 -11.24 20.04 -4.55
C ALA A 168 -12.02 19.74 -3.26
N CYS A 169 -11.68 18.67 -2.56
CA CYS A 169 -12.21 18.40 -1.22
C CYS A 169 -11.82 19.52 -0.24
N GLU A 170 -10.58 19.96 -0.27
CA GLU A 170 -10.10 21.06 0.58
C GLU A 170 -10.78 22.39 0.22
N ASP A 171 -10.91 22.70 -1.06
CA ASP A 171 -11.58 23.91 -1.54
C ASP A 171 -13.05 23.94 -1.11
N TYR A 172 -13.76 22.81 -1.25
CA TYR A 172 -15.14 22.70 -0.77
C TYR A 172 -15.22 22.88 0.75
N ALA A 173 -14.35 22.23 1.50
CA ALA A 173 -14.33 22.30 2.95
C ALA A 173 -14.09 23.74 3.47
N LYS A 174 -13.28 24.53 2.76
CA LYS A 174 -13.02 25.96 3.04
C LYS A 174 -14.13 26.90 2.59
N SER A 175 -14.99 26.47 1.68
CA SER A 175 -16.04 27.31 1.09
C SER A 175 -17.16 27.65 2.10
N ASN A 176 -18.08 28.54 1.71
CA ASN A 176 -19.29 28.86 2.48
C ASN A 176 -20.43 27.86 2.26
N ALA A 177 -20.19 26.73 1.60
CA ALA A 177 -21.20 25.69 1.41
C ALA A 177 -21.70 25.16 2.76
N THR A 178 -22.98 24.85 2.83
CA THR A 178 -23.65 24.45 4.09
C THR A 178 -23.82 22.96 4.24
N LYS A 179 -23.82 22.20 3.13
CA LYS A 179 -23.98 20.74 3.17
C LYS A 179 -22.69 20.07 3.68
N PRO A 180 -22.81 18.99 4.46
CA PRO A 180 -21.64 18.15 4.76
C PRO A 180 -21.09 17.53 3.47
N LEU A 181 -19.76 17.40 3.37
CA LEU A 181 -19.10 16.62 2.35
C LEU A 181 -18.89 15.21 2.89
N ILE A 182 -19.50 14.23 2.23
CA ILE A 182 -19.30 12.79 2.47
C ILE A 182 -19.26 12.13 1.11
N GLN A 183 -18.09 11.72 0.64
CA GLN A 183 -17.97 11.10 -0.66
C GLN A 183 -18.69 9.73 -0.68
N CYS A 184 -19.67 9.56 -1.57
CA CYS A 184 -20.33 8.25 -1.68
C CYS A 184 -19.41 7.18 -2.27
N GLU A 185 -18.39 7.61 -3.01
CA GLU A 185 -17.30 6.76 -3.47
C GLU A 185 -15.99 7.57 -3.45
N TYR A 186 -14.92 6.98 -2.90
CA TYR A 186 -13.58 7.54 -2.94
C TYR A 186 -12.53 6.44 -2.77
N ALA A 187 -11.26 6.78 -3.01
CA ALA A 187 -10.13 5.90 -2.74
C ALA A 187 -10.32 4.52 -3.40
N HIS A 188 -10.37 4.52 -4.73
CA HIS A 188 -10.61 3.34 -5.55
C HIS A 188 -9.53 2.26 -5.32
N ALA A 189 -9.92 1.11 -4.76
CA ALA A 189 -9.01 0.11 -4.21
C ALA A 189 -8.64 -1.01 -5.20
N MET A 190 -8.50 -0.69 -6.46
CA MET A 190 -8.22 -1.65 -7.53
C MET A 190 -6.78 -2.15 -7.51
N GLY A 191 -6.58 -3.44 -7.28
CA GLY A 191 -5.26 -4.07 -7.25
C GLY A 191 -4.33 -3.45 -6.20
N ASN A 192 -3.05 -3.29 -6.53
CA ASN A 192 -2.07 -2.65 -5.66
C ASN A 192 -2.23 -1.12 -5.69
N SER A 193 -2.98 -0.58 -4.75
CA SER A 193 -3.51 0.79 -4.76
C SER A 193 -3.57 1.43 -3.37
N MET A 194 -4.39 2.47 -3.20
CA MET A 194 -4.66 3.16 -1.93
C MET A 194 -3.48 3.98 -1.38
N GLY A 195 -2.57 4.40 -2.25
CA GLY A 195 -1.53 5.36 -1.90
C GLY A 195 -2.08 6.77 -1.72
N GLY A 196 -1.69 7.49 -0.68
CA GLY A 196 -2.21 8.83 -0.40
C GLY A 196 -3.54 8.86 0.37
N PHE A 197 -3.96 7.77 0.97
CA PHE A 197 -5.15 7.71 1.81
C PHE A 197 -5.06 8.60 3.06
N LYS A 198 -3.84 8.76 3.57
CA LYS A 198 -3.52 9.69 4.67
C LYS A 198 -4.01 11.11 4.38
N GLU A 199 -3.74 11.62 3.20
CA GLU A 199 -4.01 13.01 2.83
C GLU A 199 -5.51 13.33 2.91
N TYR A 200 -6.39 12.41 2.51
CA TYR A 200 -7.83 12.54 2.70
C TYR A 200 -8.22 12.60 4.18
N TRP A 201 -7.64 11.74 5.02
CA TRP A 201 -7.98 11.69 6.44
C TRP A 201 -7.40 12.85 7.23
N ASP A 202 -6.28 13.43 6.79
CA ASP A 202 -5.77 14.70 7.32
C ASP A 202 -6.78 15.84 7.07
N LEU A 203 -7.40 15.91 5.87
CA LEU A 203 -8.43 16.91 5.57
C LEU A 203 -9.72 16.65 6.36
N ILE A 204 -10.19 15.41 6.45
CA ILE A 204 -11.40 15.02 7.19
C ILE A 204 -11.26 15.44 8.66
N ARG A 205 -10.11 15.22 9.28
CA ARG A 205 -9.87 15.62 10.67
C ARG A 205 -9.66 17.12 10.84
N LYS A 206 -9.19 17.79 9.81
CA LYS A 206 -8.94 19.25 9.83
C LYS A 206 -10.22 20.07 9.66
N TYR A 207 -11.14 19.62 8.83
CA TYR A 207 -12.31 20.38 8.42
C TYR A 207 -13.63 19.70 8.84
N PRO A 208 -14.37 20.24 9.83
CA PRO A 208 -15.59 19.61 10.33
C PRO A 208 -16.69 19.39 9.29
N LYS A 209 -16.64 20.08 8.15
CA LYS A 209 -17.58 19.92 7.05
C LYS A 209 -17.31 18.65 6.24
N PHE A 210 -16.06 18.17 6.21
CA PHE A 210 -15.66 16.95 5.53
C PHE A 210 -15.73 15.79 6.51
N GLN A 211 -16.79 14.98 6.44
CA GLN A 211 -17.09 13.95 7.45
C GLN A 211 -16.75 12.52 7.02
N GLY A 212 -15.97 12.35 5.98
CA GLY A 212 -15.52 11.03 5.53
C GLY A 212 -16.10 10.61 4.19
N GLY A 213 -16.25 9.31 3.98
CA GLY A 213 -16.74 8.74 2.74
C GLY A 213 -16.80 7.21 2.76
N PHE A 214 -17.20 6.65 1.61
CA PHE A 214 -17.30 5.21 1.39
C PHE A 214 -16.27 4.79 0.34
N ILE A 215 -15.32 3.96 0.74
CA ILE A 215 -14.29 3.44 -0.17
C ILE A 215 -14.96 2.55 -1.23
N TRP A 216 -14.54 2.66 -2.47
CA TRP A 216 -14.91 1.74 -3.52
C TRP A 216 -13.85 0.66 -3.70
N ASP A 217 -14.07 -0.65 -3.39
CA ASP A 217 -15.22 -1.11 -2.61
C ASP A 217 -14.75 -2.13 -1.55
N PHE A 218 -15.65 -2.86 -0.92
CA PHE A 218 -15.30 -3.73 0.21
C PHE A 218 -14.68 -5.05 -0.24
N VAL A 219 -15.22 -5.70 -1.27
CA VAL A 219 -14.80 -7.05 -1.69
C VAL A 219 -14.56 -7.13 -3.20
N ASP A 220 -13.46 -7.74 -3.60
CA ASP A 220 -13.24 -8.11 -5.01
C ASP A 220 -14.40 -8.99 -5.49
N GLN A 221 -15.01 -8.64 -6.63
CA GLN A 221 -16.27 -9.25 -7.09
C GLN A 221 -16.05 -10.40 -8.09
N SER A 222 -14.82 -10.87 -8.25
CA SER A 222 -14.49 -12.02 -9.09
C SER A 222 -15.08 -13.32 -8.52
N VAL A 223 -15.34 -14.28 -9.39
CA VAL A 223 -15.89 -15.59 -9.04
C VAL A 223 -14.84 -16.70 -9.18
N ARG A 224 -14.94 -17.70 -8.32
CA ARG A 224 -14.05 -18.86 -8.37
C ARG A 224 -14.33 -19.67 -9.65
N TRP A 225 -13.28 -19.93 -10.40
CA TRP A 225 -13.34 -20.63 -11.67
C TRP A 225 -12.10 -21.49 -11.90
N LYS A 226 -12.13 -22.32 -12.89
CA LYS A 226 -10.95 -23.01 -13.40
C LYS A 226 -10.72 -22.60 -14.85
N ASN A 227 -9.51 -22.16 -15.15
CA ASN A 227 -9.13 -21.85 -16.52
C ASN A 227 -9.02 -23.13 -17.38
N LYS A 228 -8.71 -22.99 -18.66
CA LYS A 228 -8.56 -24.10 -19.62
C LYS A 228 -7.51 -25.14 -19.21
N ASP A 229 -6.52 -24.76 -18.40
CA ASP A 229 -5.43 -25.61 -17.94
C ASP A 229 -5.72 -26.24 -16.56
N GLY A 230 -6.92 -26.00 -16.02
CA GLY A 230 -7.39 -26.52 -14.73
C GLY A 230 -6.87 -25.75 -13.51
N ILE A 231 -6.20 -24.61 -13.71
CA ILE A 231 -5.73 -23.73 -12.64
C ILE A 231 -6.92 -22.99 -12.05
N GLU A 232 -7.04 -23.00 -10.73
CA GLU A 232 -8.05 -22.21 -10.02
C GLU A 232 -7.68 -20.73 -10.06
N ILE A 233 -8.63 -19.92 -10.49
CA ILE A 233 -8.51 -18.47 -10.63
C ILE A 233 -9.74 -17.79 -10.04
N TYR A 234 -9.63 -16.48 -9.79
CA TYR A 234 -10.78 -15.61 -9.64
C TYR A 234 -11.09 -14.96 -10.98
N ALA A 235 -12.16 -15.41 -11.61
CA ALA A 235 -12.53 -15.01 -12.96
C ALA A 235 -13.26 -13.66 -12.96
N TYR A 236 -12.98 -12.84 -13.95
CA TYR A 236 -13.58 -11.55 -14.20
C TYR A 236 -14.02 -11.41 -15.67
N GLY A 237 -14.54 -10.25 -16.05
CA GLY A 237 -15.06 -10.03 -17.42
C GLY A 237 -14.03 -10.37 -18.50
N GLY A 238 -14.43 -11.17 -19.49
CA GLY A 238 -13.56 -11.68 -20.55
C GLY A 238 -13.17 -13.15 -20.41
N ASP A 239 -13.19 -13.71 -19.17
CA ASP A 239 -12.84 -15.12 -18.93
C ASP A 239 -13.89 -16.11 -19.47
N PHE A 240 -15.16 -15.70 -19.47
CA PHE A 240 -16.27 -16.59 -19.85
C PHE A 240 -16.48 -16.67 -21.36
N ASN A 241 -16.17 -15.61 -22.07
CA ASN A 241 -16.25 -15.55 -23.53
C ASN A 241 -15.54 -14.30 -24.08
N LYS A 242 -15.38 -14.22 -25.43
CA LYS A 242 -14.67 -13.13 -26.12
C LYS A 242 -15.58 -12.13 -26.83
N TYR A 243 -16.89 -12.31 -26.77
CA TYR A 243 -17.86 -11.54 -27.57
C TYR A 243 -18.75 -10.64 -26.71
N ASP A 244 -18.87 -10.88 -25.43
CA ASP A 244 -19.55 -9.98 -24.51
C ASP A 244 -18.64 -8.79 -24.14
N GLY A 245 -19.24 -7.64 -23.86
CA GLY A 245 -18.52 -6.48 -23.37
C GLY A 245 -17.80 -6.79 -22.04
N SER A 246 -16.59 -6.27 -21.90
CA SER A 246 -15.78 -6.49 -20.69
C SER A 246 -14.91 -5.28 -20.40
N ASP A 247 -14.89 -4.88 -19.14
CA ASP A 247 -13.94 -3.90 -18.59
C ASP A 247 -12.75 -4.57 -17.91
N ASN A 248 -12.42 -5.86 -18.28
CA ASN A 248 -11.36 -6.64 -17.68
C ASN A 248 -11.58 -6.76 -16.15
N ASN A 249 -10.54 -6.59 -15.33
CA ASN A 249 -10.61 -6.72 -13.87
C ASN A 249 -11.21 -5.51 -13.14
N PHE A 250 -12.04 -4.69 -13.79
CA PHE A 250 -12.64 -3.49 -13.17
C PHE A 250 -13.70 -3.79 -12.11
N CYS A 251 -14.04 -5.05 -11.90
CA CYS A 251 -14.85 -5.51 -10.77
C CYS A 251 -14.01 -5.91 -9.53
N ASP A 252 -12.67 -5.86 -9.62
CA ASP A 252 -11.75 -6.25 -8.55
C ASP A 252 -11.16 -5.00 -7.89
N ASN A 253 -12.00 -4.35 -7.08
CA ASN A 253 -11.70 -3.09 -6.40
C ASN A 253 -11.74 -3.25 -4.87
N GLY A 254 -11.66 -4.50 -4.39
CA GLY A 254 -11.93 -4.85 -3.01
C GLY A 254 -10.83 -4.43 -2.04
N LEU A 255 -11.26 -3.99 -0.85
CA LEU A 255 -10.38 -3.92 0.33
C LEU A 255 -9.97 -5.33 0.77
N ILE A 256 -10.75 -6.33 0.42
CA ILE A 256 -10.52 -7.75 0.69
C ILE A 256 -10.72 -8.59 -0.57
N SER A 257 -10.03 -9.72 -0.63
CA SER A 257 -10.20 -10.70 -1.70
C SER A 257 -11.59 -11.34 -1.71
N PRO A 258 -11.98 -12.05 -2.78
CA PRO A 258 -13.26 -12.78 -2.81
C PRO A 258 -13.43 -13.76 -1.64
N ASP A 259 -12.33 -14.36 -1.15
CA ASP A 259 -12.31 -15.25 0.03
C ASP A 259 -12.24 -14.53 1.38
N ARG A 260 -12.39 -13.20 1.38
CA ARG A 260 -12.38 -12.38 2.60
C ARG A 260 -11.00 -12.33 3.28
N VAL A 261 -9.93 -12.45 2.50
CA VAL A 261 -8.58 -12.16 2.98
C VAL A 261 -8.29 -10.67 2.78
N PRO A 262 -7.87 -9.95 3.82
CA PRO A 262 -7.52 -8.53 3.67
C PRO A 262 -6.41 -8.32 2.64
N ASN A 263 -6.69 -7.45 1.66
CA ASN A 263 -5.65 -6.97 0.74
C ASN A 263 -4.67 -6.05 1.51
N PRO A 264 -3.42 -5.90 1.06
CA PRO A 264 -2.41 -5.10 1.78
C PRO A 264 -2.86 -3.68 2.13
N HIS A 265 -3.63 -3.04 1.27
CA HIS A 265 -4.16 -1.69 1.51
C HIS A 265 -5.25 -1.63 2.60
N MET A 266 -5.90 -2.75 2.94
CA MET A 266 -6.90 -2.78 4.02
C MET A 266 -6.29 -2.41 5.38
N TYR A 267 -5.02 -2.73 5.60
CA TYR A 267 -4.31 -2.36 6.84
C TYR A 267 -4.17 -0.84 6.98
N GLU A 268 -3.86 -0.14 5.89
CA GLU A 268 -3.77 1.33 5.87
C GLU A 268 -5.13 1.97 6.17
N VAL A 269 -6.22 1.42 5.63
CA VAL A 269 -7.59 1.81 5.94
C VAL A 269 -7.88 1.65 7.43
N GLY A 270 -7.60 0.47 7.99
CA GLY A 270 -7.80 0.20 9.42
C GLY A 270 -7.06 1.16 10.34
N TYR A 271 -5.84 1.55 9.95
CA TYR A 271 -5.05 2.53 10.68
C TYR A 271 -5.69 3.93 10.67
N PHE A 272 -6.09 4.45 9.50
CA PHE A 272 -6.72 5.78 9.43
C PHE A 272 -8.15 5.81 9.93
N TYR A 273 -8.83 4.66 9.98
CA TYR A 273 -10.17 4.52 10.54
C TYR A 273 -10.21 4.31 12.06
N GLN A 274 -9.06 4.13 12.72
CA GLN A 274 -9.03 4.01 14.17
C GLN A 274 -9.59 5.25 14.87
N SER A 275 -10.07 5.07 16.10
CA SER A 275 -10.72 6.14 16.88
C SER A 275 -9.99 6.50 18.17
N ILE A 276 -8.75 6.03 18.33
CA ILE A 276 -7.87 6.41 19.44
C ILE A 276 -6.53 6.82 18.85
N TRP A 277 -6.11 8.03 19.16
CA TRP A 277 -4.86 8.59 18.62
C TRP A 277 -3.88 8.91 19.74
N THR A 278 -2.61 8.63 19.48
CA THR A 278 -1.52 8.94 20.41
C THR A 278 -0.59 9.96 19.78
N HIS A 279 -0.33 11.04 20.52
CA HIS A 279 0.58 12.09 20.11
C HIS A 279 1.77 12.17 21.08
N PRO A 280 3.00 12.44 20.58
CA PRO A 280 4.15 12.64 21.42
C PRO A 280 4.05 13.95 22.21
N VAL A 281 4.42 13.93 23.48
CA VAL A 281 4.56 15.13 24.32
C VAL A 281 6.04 15.31 24.70
N ASN A 282 6.59 14.35 25.44
CA ASN A 282 8.02 14.25 25.75
C ASN A 282 8.37 12.76 25.82
N LEU A 283 8.69 12.19 24.66
CA LEU A 283 8.94 10.74 24.55
C LEU A 283 10.16 10.27 25.33
N GLN A 284 11.17 11.15 25.54
CA GLN A 284 12.34 10.80 26.34
C GLN A 284 11.99 10.58 27.81
N ASN A 285 10.91 11.20 28.28
CA ASN A 285 10.37 11.01 29.64
C ASN A 285 9.15 10.07 29.67
N GLY A 286 8.81 9.42 28.56
CA GLY A 286 7.65 8.55 28.44
C GLY A 286 6.31 9.29 28.40
N GLU A 287 6.27 10.60 28.09
CA GLU A 287 5.05 11.39 28.11
C GLU A 287 4.37 11.39 26.72
N ILE A 288 3.10 10.98 26.70
CA ILE A 288 2.23 10.95 25.53
C ILE A 288 0.89 11.65 25.82
N GLU A 289 0.18 12.06 24.77
CA GLU A 289 -1.19 12.52 24.82
C GLU A 289 -2.09 11.54 24.06
N ILE A 290 -3.14 11.06 24.71
CA ILE A 290 -4.17 10.21 24.11
C ILE A 290 -5.34 11.10 23.72
N PHE A 291 -5.82 11.00 22.49
CA PHE A 291 -7.05 11.59 22.01
C PHE A 291 -8.09 10.50 21.73
N ASN A 292 -9.23 10.57 22.39
CA ASN A 292 -10.40 9.73 22.14
C ASN A 292 -11.28 10.37 21.05
N GLU A 293 -11.17 9.91 19.81
CA GLU A 293 -11.99 10.38 18.68
C GLU A 293 -13.41 9.80 18.66
N ASN A 294 -13.75 8.83 19.55
CA ASN A 294 -15.11 8.32 19.66
C ASN A 294 -16.07 9.42 20.10
N PHE A 295 -17.32 9.41 19.59
CA PHE A 295 -18.36 10.37 19.94
C PHE A 295 -19.26 9.92 21.10
N PHE A 296 -19.37 8.59 21.31
CA PHE A 296 -20.34 8.00 22.25
C PHE A 296 -19.71 7.09 23.30
N ARG A 297 -18.39 6.94 23.29
CA ARG A 297 -17.73 5.91 24.07
C ARG A 297 -16.44 6.46 24.71
N ASP A 298 -16.28 6.23 25.99
CA ASP A 298 -15.01 6.45 26.69
C ASP A 298 -14.00 5.31 26.46
N LEU A 299 -12.81 5.45 27.00
CA LEU A 299 -11.75 4.45 26.82
C LEU A 299 -11.68 3.41 27.95
N SER A 300 -12.65 3.34 28.86
CA SER A 300 -12.63 2.40 29.99
C SER A 300 -12.66 0.92 29.60
N ALA A 301 -13.20 0.61 28.40
CA ALA A 301 -13.25 -0.74 27.84
C ALA A 301 -11.91 -1.25 27.30
N TYR A 302 -10.92 -0.37 27.22
CA TYR A 302 -9.60 -0.69 26.66
C TYR A 302 -8.50 -0.62 27.71
N TYR A 303 -7.38 -1.30 27.41
CA TYR A 303 -6.10 -1.10 28.06
C TYR A 303 -5.05 -0.73 27.01
N LEU A 304 -3.95 -0.11 27.42
CA LEU A 304 -2.84 0.26 26.55
C LEU A 304 -1.65 -0.62 26.88
N ASP A 305 -1.13 -1.33 25.89
CA ASP A 305 0.19 -1.94 25.92
C ASP A 305 1.19 -1.02 25.20
N TRP A 306 2.39 -0.90 25.77
CA TRP A 306 3.49 -0.19 25.15
C TRP A 306 4.75 -1.03 25.09
N GLN A 307 5.59 -0.76 24.10
CA GLN A 307 6.87 -1.41 23.87
C GLN A 307 7.89 -0.38 23.43
N LEU A 308 9.06 -0.40 24.04
CA LEU A 308 10.23 0.35 23.59
C LEU A 308 11.14 -0.59 22.82
N LEU A 309 11.45 -0.21 21.56
CA LEU A 309 12.37 -0.94 20.70
C LEU A 309 13.67 -0.14 20.57
N ALA A 310 14.81 -0.85 20.63
CA ALA A 310 16.13 -0.30 20.34
C ALA A 310 16.72 -1.03 19.12
N ASP A 311 16.99 -0.30 18.03
CA ASP A 311 17.37 -0.86 16.73
C ASP A 311 16.43 -2.01 16.26
N GLY A 312 15.14 -1.88 16.54
CA GLY A 312 14.10 -2.86 16.21
C GLY A 312 13.93 -4.01 17.20
N GLU A 313 14.82 -4.16 18.19
CA GLU A 313 14.73 -5.19 19.24
C GLU A 313 13.96 -4.67 20.46
N LEU A 314 13.06 -5.51 21.00
CA LEU A 314 12.29 -5.16 22.20
C LEU A 314 13.23 -5.06 23.42
N VAL A 315 13.22 -3.92 24.11
CA VAL A 315 14.03 -3.68 25.30
C VAL A 315 13.20 -3.45 26.56
N GLU A 316 12.03 -2.83 26.44
CA GLU A 316 11.11 -2.60 27.56
C GLU A 316 9.67 -2.73 27.09
N ALA A 317 8.78 -3.09 28.00
CA ALA A 317 7.34 -3.16 27.74
C ALA A 317 6.55 -2.94 29.02
N GLY A 318 5.32 -2.48 28.89
CA GLY A 318 4.41 -2.34 30.03
C GLY A 318 2.95 -2.18 29.59
N THR A 319 2.07 -2.18 30.59
CA THR A 319 0.61 -2.09 30.36
C THR A 319 0.00 -1.03 31.27
N VAL A 320 -0.89 -0.23 30.72
CA VAL A 320 -1.75 0.72 31.47
C VAL A 320 -3.20 0.23 31.40
N SER A 321 -3.69 -0.29 32.50
CA SER A 321 -4.99 -0.98 32.56
C SER A 321 -6.19 -0.02 32.62
N ASN A 322 -6.01 1.21 33.12
CA ASN A 322 -7.08 2.15 33.34
C ASN A 322 -6.93 3.39 32.45
N LEU A 323 -7.79 3.49 31.47
CA LEU A 323 -7.86 4.61 30.55
C LEU A 323 -9.20 5.36 30.77
N ASN A 324 -9.14 6.51 31.43
CA ASN A 324 -10.31 7.34 31.71
C ASN A 324 -10.30 8.58 30.80
N VAL A 325 -10.61 8.38 29.54
CA VAL A 325 -10.67 9.47 28.54
C VAL A 325 -12.09 9.49 27.97
N ALA A 326 -12.84 10.52 28.31
CA ALA A 326 -14.21 10.70 27.80
C ALA A 326 -14.24 10.90 26.26
N PRO A 327 -15.39 10.71 25.61
CA PRO A 327 -15.55 10.97 24.18
C PRO A 327 -15.08 12.38 23.80
N GLN A 328 -14.35 12.50 22.69
CA GLN A 328 -13.83 13.75 22.15
C GLN A 328 -12.85 14.51 23.08
N GLN A 329 -12.31 13.84 24.11
CA GLN A 329 -11.38 14.45 25.06
C GLN A 329 -9.95 13.91 24.88
N LYS A 330 -9.02 14.68 25.42
CA LYS A 330 -7.59 14.37 25.46
C LYS A 330 -7.13 14.13 26.90
N ALA A 331 -6.16 13.26 27.07
CA ALA A 331 -5.52 13.02 28.36
C ALA A 331 -4.02 12.81 28.18
N LYS A 332 -3.21 13.42 29.05
CA LYS A 332 -1.79 13.13 29.13
C LYS A 332 -1.55 11.89 29.98
N LEU A 333 -0.62 11.07 29.54
CA LEU A 333 -0.21 9.85 30.22
C LEU A 333 1.31 9.79 30.26
N LYS A 334 1.85 9.39 31.41
CA LYS A 334 3.26 9.08 31.56
C LYS A 334 3.43 7.56 31.63
N LEU A 335 4.19 7.02 30.70
CA LEU A 335 4.60 5.62 30.66
C LEU A 335 5.82 5.44 31.54
N ASP A 336 5.94 4.29 32.21
CA ASP A 336 7.07 3.97 33.08
C ASP A 336 8.24 3.42 32.25
N ILE A 337 8.83 4.31 31.44
CA ILE A 337 9.98 4.00 30.60
C ILE A 337 11.26 4.38 31.37
N SER A 338 12.24 3.47 31.36
CA SER A 338 13.58 3.73 31.96
C SER A 338 14.30 4.88 31.24
N ASP A 339 15.40 5.36 31.81
CA ASP A 339 16.20 6.44 31.20
C ASP A 339 16.68 6.03 29.80
N VAL A 340 16.15 6.68 28.79
CA VAL A 340 16.48 6.43 27.37
C VAL A 340 17.96 6.64 27.04
N ASN A 341 18.70 7.39 27.87
CA ASN A 341 20.15 7.58 27.72
C ASN A 341 20.93 6.27 27.92
N SER A 342 20.33 5.23 28.54
CA SER A 342 20.95 3.91 28.63
C SER A 342 21.10 3.21 27.29
N TYR A 343 20.34 3.65 26.26
CA TYR A 343 20.36 3.13 24.88
C TYR A 343 21.08 4.08 23.93
N LYS A 344 22.16 4.67 24.37
CA LYS A 344 22.95 5.63 23.59
C LYS A 344 23.31 5.08 22.20
N ASP A 345 23.21 5.94 21.19
CA ASP A 345 23.54 5.65 19.79
C ASP A 345 22.61 4.63 19.08
N LYS A 346 21.46 4.28 19.68
CA LYS A 346 20.45 3.42 19.08
C LYS A 346 19.25 4.19 18.55
N GLU A 347 18.63 3.72 17.48
CA GLU A 347 17.28 4.15 17.09
C GLU A 347 16.29 3.62 18.13
N LEU A 348 15.54 4.52 18.77
CA LEU A 348 14.51 4.14 19.74
C LEU A 348 13.13 4.44 19.17
N LEU A 349 12.26 3.43 19.20
CA LEU A 349 10.88 3.50 18.76
C LEU A 349 9.96 3.11 19.91
N LEU A 350 8.93 3.92 20.16
CA LEU A 350 7.87 3.62 21.11
C LEU A 350 6.63 3.15 20.33
N ASN A 351 6.24 1.91 20.54
CA ASN A 351 4.98 1.35 20.07
C ASN A 351 3.94 1.43 21.17
N VAL A 352 2.73 1.85 20.82
CA VAL A 352 1.56 1.76 21.70
C VAL A 352 0.42 1.05 20.98
N SER A 353 -0.35 0.26 21.70
CA SER A 353 -1.53 -0.43 21.17
C SER A 353 -2.66 -0.43 22.19
N TYR A 354 -3.87 -0.15 21.73
CA TYR A 354 -5.09 -0.15 22.54
C TYR A 354 -5.85 -1.42 22.26
N LYS A 355 -6.15 -2.16 23.32
CA LYS A 355 -6.71 -3.51 23.24
C LYS A 355 -7.99 -3.64 24.05
N LEU A 356 -8.92 -4.45 23.56
CA LEU A 356 -10.17 -4.77 24.22
C LEU A 356 -9.93 -5.55 25.52
N LYS A 357 -10.51 -5.12 26.64
CA LYS A 357 -10.52 -5.87 27.91
C LYS A 357 -11.41 -7.11 27.84
N LYS A 358 -12.54 -7.02 27.13
CA LYS A 358 -13.53 -8.09 26.99
C LYS A 358 -13.90 -8.26 25.51
N ALA A 359 -14.48 -9.41 25.18
CA ALA A 359 -15.05 -9.63 23.85
C ALA A 359 -16.21 -8.66 23.59
N GLU A 360 -16.29 -8.10 22.42
CA GLU A 360 -17.40 -7.27 21.95
C GLU A 360 -17.50 -7.24 20.42
N THR A 361 -18.72 -7.15 19.91
CA THR A 361 -19.00 -6.97 18.47
C THR A 361 -18.17 -7.84 17.55
N LEU A 362 -18.16 -9.16 17.77
CA LEU A 362 -17.42 -10.16 17.00
C LEU A 362 -15.87 -10.08 17.14
N LEU A 363 -15.36 -9.29 18.07
CA LEU A 363 -13.93 -9.17 18.38
C LEU A 363 -13.58 -9.86 19.71
N SER A 364 -12.43 -10.50 19.76
CA SER A 364 -11.95 -11.22 20.96
C SER A 364 -11.30 -10.27 21.97
N PRO A 365 -11.25 -10.64 23.26
CA PRO A 365 -10.43 -9.93 24.23
C PRO A 365 -8.97 -9.85 23.75
N GLY A 366 -8.30 -8.74 24.04
CA GLY A 366 -6.93 -8.50 23.58
C GLY A 366 -6.79 -8.06 22.11
N PHE A 367 -7.90 -7.95 21.36
CA PHE A 367 -7.85 -7.43 20.01
C PHE A 367 -7.39 -5.97 20.01
N THR A 368 -6.44 -5.63 19.14
CA THR A 368 -5.90 -4.27 18.98
C THR A 368 -6.82 -3.44 18.09
N VAL A 369 -7.46 -2.43 18.66
CA VAL A 369 -8.39 -1.53 17.95
C VAL A 369 -7.71 -0.28 17.41
N ALA A 370 -6.58 0.11 17.99
CA ALA A 370 -5.79 1.26 17.56
C ALA A 370 -4.32 1.08 17.98
N LYS A 371 -3.42 1.71 17.23
CA LYS A 371 -1.99 1.67 17.52
C LYS A 371 -1.29 2.94 17.02
N ALA A 372 -0.09 3.18 17.55
CA ALA A 372 0.83 4.18 17.01
C ALA A 372 2.27 3.74 17.26
N GLN A 373 3.16 4.12 16.36
CA GLN A 373 4.60 4.03 16.54
C GLN A 373 5.20 5.44 16.48
N MET A 374 6.06 5.77 17.44
CA MET A 374 6.67 7.10 17.56
C MET A 374 8.18 6.99 17.69
N SER A 375 8.93 7.84 16.99
CA SER A 375 10.39 7.92 17.10
C SER A 375 10.78 8.68 18.35
N VAL A 376 11.44 7.99 19.27
CA VAL A 376 12.04 8.58 20.49
C VAL A 376 13.43 9.12 20.19
N THR A 377 14.25 8.32 19.49
CA THR A 377 15.57 8.70 18.98
C THR A 377 15.64 8.33 17.50
N PRO A 378 16.03 9.25 16.61
CA PRO A 378 16.05 8.99 15.18
C PRO A 378 17.10 7.96 14.78
N TYR A 379 16.85 7.30 13.66
CA TYR A 379 17.82 6.42 13.00
C TYR A 379 19.07 7.19 12.58
N LYS A 380 20.21 6.58 12.80
CA LYS A 380 21.50 7.06 12.34
C LYS A 380 22.05 6.07 11.30
N ALA A 381 22.20 6.55 10.07
CA ALA A 381 22.74 5.74 9.00
C ALA A 381 24.18 5.28 9.32
N PRO A 382 24.57 4.07 8.87
CA PRO A 382 25.92 3.56 9.08
C PRO A 382 26.95 4.37 8.29
N ASP A 383 28.20 4.32 8.74
CA ASP A 383 29.32 4.82 7.94
C ASP A 383 29.43 3.96 6.66
N MET A 384 29.42 4.63 5.52
CA MET A 384 29.53 4.00 4.20
C MET A 384 30.97 3.88 3.70
N ALA A 385 31.97 4.25 4.53
CA ALA A 385 33.37 4.05 4.17
C ALA A 385 33.73 2.56 4.23
N LEU A 386 34.10 2.01 3.08
CA LEU A 386 34.56 0.63 3.00
C LEU A 386 36.10 0.59 3.09
N VAL A 387 36.59 -0.03 4.16
CA VAL A 387 38.05 -0.18 4.43
C VAL A 387 38.42 -1.67 4.56
N ASN A 388 39.68 -1.97 4.39
CA ASN A 388 40.17 -3.33 4.62
C ASN A 388 40.14 -3.67 6.11
N VAL A 389 39.65 -4.89 6.39
CA VAL A 389 39.61 -5.44 7.74
C VAL A 389 41.00 -5.98 8.08
N LYS A 390 41.59 -5.50 9.21
CA LYS A 390 42.85 -6.05 9.74
C LYS A 390 42.56 -7.32 10.52
N LYS A 391 43.20 -8.43 10.13
CA LYS A 391 43.24 -9.63 11.00
C LYS A 391 44.31 -9.40 12.06
N ALA A 392 44.08 -9.86 13.29
CA ALA A 392 45.05 -9.75 14.37
C ALA A 392 46.41 -10.35 13.97
N ASN A 393 47.46 -9.53 14.01
CA ASN A 393 48.85 -9.88 13.67
C ASN A 393 49.18 -10.25 12.21
N ILE A 394 48.30 -9.94 11.24
CA ILE A 394 48.56 -10.15 9.81
C ILE A 394 48.28 -8.82 9.08
N GLU A 395 49.23 -8.37 8.27
CA GLU A 395 48.97 -7.24 7.36
C GLU A 395 47.79 -7.61 6.45
N SER A 396 46.82 -6.70 6.29
CA SER A 396 45.70 -6.90 5.42
C SER A 396 46.20 -6.94 3.95
N VAL A 397 46.10 -8.09 3.32
CA VAL A 397 46.39 -8.22 1.89
C VAL A 397 45.26 -7.63 1.08
N ALA A 398 45.58 -6.71 0.20
CA ALA A 398 44.59 -6.15 -0.74
C ALA A 398 44.17 -7.26 -1.73
N PRO A 399 42.90 -7.22 -2.22
CA PRO A 399 42.49 -8.13 -3.29
C PRO A 399 43.36 -7.97 -4.53
N SER A 400 43.56 -9.07 -5.27
CA SER A 400 44.26 -9.08 -6.56
C SER A 400 43.29 -8.79 -7.70
N VAL A 401 43.84 -8.24 -8.80
CA VAL A 401 43.05 -7.95 -10.01
C VAL A 401 43.67 -8.75 -11.18
N ASN A 402 42.86 -9.60 -11.79
CA ASN A 402 43.20 -10.29 -13.02
C ASN A 402 42.38 -9.70 -14.18
N ASN A 403 43.08 -9.05 -15.10
CA ASN A 403 42.50 -8.40 -16.28
C ASN A 403 42.85 -9.16 -17.59
N ASN A 404 43.47 -10.33 -17.49
CA ASN A 404 43.91 -11.11 -18.63
C ASN A 404 42.80 -11.92 -19.30
N ASP A 405 41.71 -12.20 -18.61
CA ASP A 405 40.54 -12.82 -19.21
C ASP A 405 39.90 -11.88 -20.27
N GLY A 406 39.53 -12.44 -21.41
CA GLY A 406 38.96 -11.65 -22.52
C GLY A 406 37.57 -11.09 -22.23
N ASN A 407 36.79 -11.77 -21.38
CA ASN A 407 35.37 -11.49 -21.13
C ASN A 407 35.12 -10.81 -19.76
N TYR A 408 36.00 -11.10 -18.77
CA TYR A 408 35.77 -10.68 -17.38
C TYR A 408 36.96 -9.93 -16.79
N LEU A 409 36.67 -8.94 -15.98
CA LEU A 409 37.59 -8.39 -14.99
C LEU A 409 37.35 -9.18 -13.70
N ILE A 410 38.38 -9.89 -13.21
CA ILE A 410 38.24 -10.77 -12.04
C ILE A 410 38.98 -10.16 -10.86
N ILE A 411 38.35 -10.09 -9.71
CA ILE A 411 38.88 -9.62 -8.45
C ILE A 411 38.87 -10.78 -7.47
N GLU A 412 40.04 -11.15 -6.96
CA GLU A 412 40.19 -12.28 -6.07
C GLU A 412 40.78 -11.85 -4.73
N GLY A 413 40.19 -12.36 -3.67
CA GLY A 413 40.69 -12.28 -2.31
C GLY A 413 40.96 -13.67 -1.73
N GLU A 414 41.21 -13.76 -0.42
CA GLU A 414 41.51 -15.02 0.27
C GLU A 414 40.35 -16.03 0.11
N ASP A 415 39.11 -15.58 0.27
CA ASP A 415 37.92 -16.43 0.29
C ASP A 415 36.81 -15.95 -0.69
N PHE A 416 37.13 -15.11 -1.67
CA PHE A 416 36.14 -14.62 -2.61
C PHE A 416 36.64 -14.46 -4.04
N ILE A 417 35.69 -14.52 -4.98
CA ILE A 417 35.87 -14.22 -6.40
C ILE A 417 34.70 -13.32 -6.83
N ILE A 418 35.05 -12.18 -7.44
CA ILE A 418 34.09 -11.20 -7.96
C ILE A 418 34.45 -10.96 -9.43
N GLU A 419 33.47 -11.07 -10.32
CA GLU A 419 33.67 -10.89 -11.75
C GLU A 419 32.78 -9.80 -12.32
N PHE A 420 33.34 -8.96 -13.17
CA PHE A 420 32.61 -7.95 -13.93
C PHE A 420 32.70 -8.28 -15.41
N ALA A 421 31.54 -8.32 -16.08
CA ALA A 421 31.49 -8.57 -17.52
C ALA A 421 32.07 -7.38 -18.31
N LYS A 422 33.11 -7.59 -19.08
CA LYS A 422 33.79 -6.52 -19.85
C LYS A 422 32.95 -5.95 -20.98
N ASN A 423 31.92 -6.66 -21.46
CA ASN A 423 31.06 -6.19 -22.53
C ASN A 423 30.12 -5.05 -22.07
N ASN A 424 29.63 -5.10 -20.84
CA ASN A 424 28.66 -4.12 -20.32
C ASN A 424 29.12 -3.43 -19.02
N GLY A 425 30.13 -3.94 -18.30
CA GLY A 425 30.67 -3.37 -17.06
C GLY A 425 29.87 -3.73 -15.80
N PHE A 426 28.91 -4.67 -15.86
CA PHE A 426 28.11 -5.08 -14.71
C PHE A 426 28.78 -6.19 -13.90
N LEU A 427 28.56 -6.19 -12.59
CA LEU A 427 28.87 -7.29 -11.70
C LEU A 427 28.10 -8.54 -12.18
N SER A 428 28.82 -9.62 -12.51
CA SER A 428 28.26 -10.83 -13.14
C SER A 428 28.51 -12.11 -12.35
N ARG A 429 29.36 -12.06 -11.33
CA ARG A 429 29.56 -13.16 -10.39
C ARG A 429 29.99 -12.64 -9.03
N TYR A 430 29.46 -13.26 -7.99
CA TYR A 430 29.82 -12.96 -6.63
C TYR A 430 29.87 -14.25 -5.81
N LYS A 431 31.09 -14.74 -5.56
CA LYS A 431 31.35 -15.98 -4.82
C LYS A 431 32.15 -15.66 -3.56
N VAL A 432 31.73 -16.14 -2.41
CA VAL A 432 32.41 -15.95 -1.13
C VAL A 432 32.35 -17.24 -0.31
N ALA A 433 33.46 -17.62 0.32
CA ALA A 433 33.58 -18.83 1.12
C ALA A 433 33.06 -20.10 0.40
N GLY A 434 33.32 -20.20 -0.89
CA GLY A 434 32.88 -21.30 -1.75
C GLY A 434 31.44 -21.27 -2.23
N LYS A 435 30.61 -20.31 -1.77
CA LYS A 435 29.18 -20.16 -2.15
C LYS A 435 29.00 -19.10 -3.23
N GLU A 436 28.26 -19.44 -4.28
CA GLU A 436 27.78 -18.48 -5.26
C GLU A 436 26.61 -17.68 -4.64
N LEU A 437 26.74 -16.35 -4.54
CA LEU A 437 25.74 -15.42 -4.00
C LEU A 437 24.92 -14.74 -5.10
N MET A 438 25.32 -14.94 -6.36
CA MET A 438 24.62 -14.48 -7.55
C MET A 438 24.23 -15.70 -8.39
N ASN A 439 23.05 -15.70 -8.97
CA ASN A 439 22.57 -16.76 -9.83
C ASN A 439 23.41 -16.87 -11.10
N ASP A 440 23.58 -18.08 -11.64
CA ASP A 440 24.33 -18.30 -12.88
C ASP A 440 23.67 -17.50 -14.02
N GLY A 441 24.53 -16.76 -14.77
CA GLY A 441 24.09 -15.84 -15.80
C GLY A 441 23.42 -14.55 -15.30
N GLY A 442 23.21 -14.41 -13.99
CA GLY A 442 22.67 -13.19 -13.38
C GLY A 442 23.67 -12.03 -13.37
N GLN A 443 23.17 -10.82 -13.27
CA GLN A 443 23.97 -9.59 -13.13
C GLN A 443 23.32 -8.62 -12.16
N LEU A 444 24.12 -7.76 -11.54
CA LEU A 444 23.59 -6.59 -10.81
C LEU A 444 23.41 -5.46 -11.82
N VAL A 445 22.15 -5.12 -12.11
CA VAL A 445 21.79 -4.17 -13.17
C VAL A 445 20.99 -2.98 -12.63
N PRO A 446 21.13 -1.78 -13.22
CA PRO A 446 20.26 -0.66 -12.93
C PRO A 446 18.79 -0.98 -13.23
N ASN A 447 17.90 -0.56 -12.33
CA ASN A 447 16.46 -0.79 -12.48
C ASN A 447 15.70 0.52 -12.30
N PHE A 448 14.87 0.88 -13.30
CA PHE A 448 14.04 2.07 -13.32
C PHE A 448 12.56 1.75 -13.51
N TRP A 449 12.20 0.46 -13.55
CA TRP A 449 10.88 -0.04 -13.93
C TRP A 449 10.24 -0.89 -12.84
N ARG A 450 8.90 -0.92 -12.81
CA ARG A 450 8.09 -1.90 -12.09
C ARG A 450 7.04 -2.51 -13.02
N ALA A 451 6.52 -3.67 -12.68
CA ALA A 451 5.32 -4.18 -13.34
C ALA A 451 4.16 -3.21 -13.05
N PRO A 452 3.54 -2.61 -14.07
CA PRO A 452 2.54 -1.58 -13.86
C PRO A 452 1.36 -2.08 -13.03
N THR A 453 0.94 -1.27 -12.04
CA THR A 453 -0.27 -1.52 -11.26
C THR A 453 -1.53 -1.18 -12.09
N ASP A 454 -2.71 -1.56 -11.59
CA ASP A 454 -3.96 -1.17 -12.22
C ASP A 454 -4.09 0.36 -12.34
N ASN A 455 -3.65 1.11 -11.31
CA ASN A 455 -3.63 2.58 -11.36
C ASN A 455 -2.64 3.11 -12.40
N ASP A 456 -1.47 2.47 -12.54
CA ASP A 456 -0.49 2.84 -13.58
C ASP A 456 -1.09 2.67 -14.98
N TYR A 457 -1.79 1.56 -15.24
CA TYR A 457 -2.52 1.34 -16.49
C TYR A 457 -3.60 2.40 -16.72
N GLY A 458 -4.39 2.70 -15.70
CA GLY A 458 -5.42 3.72 -15.77
C GLY A 458 -4.89 5.12 -16.09
N ALA A 459 -3.73 5.47 -15.54
CA ALA A 459 -3.02 6.71 -15.84
C ALA A 459 -2.16 6.64 -17.13
N ARG A 460 -2.12 5.48 -17.79
CA ARG A 460 -1.31 5.20 -18.99
C ARG A 460 0.19 5.37 -18.76
N LEU A 461 0.68 5.06 -17.54
CA LEU A 461 2.10 5.21 -17.23
C LEU A 461 2.97 4.18 -17.95
N GLN A 462 2.44 3.00 -18.25
CA GLN A 462 3.12 1.98 -19.06
C GLN A 462 3.47 2.49 -20.48
N HIS A 463 2.76 3.50 -20.98
CA HIS A 463 3.10 4.20 -22.21
C HIS A 463 4.00 5.41 -21.94
N LYS A 464 3.60 6.27 -20.99
CA LYS A 464 4.27 7.54 -20.71
C LYS A 464 5.70 7.34 -20.21
N TYR A 465 5.94 6.31 -19.39
CA TYR A 465 7.23 6.03 -18.77
C TYR A 465 8.03 4.93 -19.48
N ARG A 466 7.53 4.45 -20.62
CA ARG A 466 8.10 3.32 -21.37
C ARG A 466 9.60 3.42 -21.64
N VAL A 467 10.12 4.62 -21.80
CA VAL A 467 11.56 4.88 -22.02
C VAL A 467 12.43 4.31 -20.87
N TRP A 468 11.86 4.16 -19.67
CA TRP A 468 12.58 3.64 -18.50
C TRP A 468 12.54 2.12 -18.36
N LEU A 469 11.77 1.39 -19.17
CA LEU A 469 11.74 -0.07 -19.10
C LEU A 469 13.10 -0.67 -19.43
N ASN A 470 13.71 -0.24 -20.51
CA ASN A 470 15.02 -0.70 -20.96
C ASN A 470 15.77 0.46 -21.62
N PRO A 471 16.17 1.49 -20.87
CA PRO A 471 16.89 2.61 -21.45
C PRO A 471 18.23 2.14 -22.00
N LYS A 472 18.59 2.61 -23.18
CA LYS A 472 19.85 2.25 -23.80
C LYS A 472 21.02 2.75 -22.95
N LEU A 473 21.86 1.82 -22.52
CA LEU A 473 23.11 2.09 -21.80
C LEU A 473 24.29 1.89 -22.77
N LYS A 474 24.84 3.00 -23.25
CA LYS A 474 26.04 2.97 -24.11
C LYS A 474 27.26 3.19 -23.22
N ARG A 475 27.98 2.14 -22.92
CA ARG A 475 29.19 2.21 -22.08
C ARG A 475 30.25 3.11 -22.73
N THR A 476 30.70 4.09 -21.98
CA THR A 476 31.73 5.06 -22.40
C THR A 476 33.07 4.83 -21.70
N SER A 477 33.06 4.23 -20.51
CA SER A 477 34.27 3.89 -19.76
C SER A 477 34.07 2.62 -18.94
N PHE A 478 35.20 1.91 -18.72
CA PHE A 478 35.27 0.81 -17.76
C PHE A 478 36.71 0.72 -17.26
N THR A 479 36.92 1.05 -16.01
CA THR A 479 38.25 1.17 -15.42
C THR A 479 38.33 0.52 -14.05
N ASN A 480 39.51 0.17 -13.62
CA ASN A 480 39.77 -0.26 -12.24
C ASN A 480 41.04 0.39 -11.71
N LYS A 481 41.10 0.58 -10.42
CA LYS A 481 42.27 1.11 -9.69
C LYS A 481 42.31 0.51 -8.29
N GLN A 482 43.51 0.46 -7.71
CA GLN A 482 43.70 0.19 -6.30
C GLN A 482 43.77 1.53 -5.56
N GLU A 483 42.98 1.68 -4.51
CA GLU A 483 42.93 2.90 -3.71
C GLU A 483 42.76 2.56 -2.22
N ASN A 484 43.68 3.01 -1.37
CA ASN A 484 43.67 2.74 0.08
C ASN A 484 43.56 1.25 0.43
N GLY A 485 44.15 0.37 -0.41
CA GLY A 485 44.10 -1.09 -0.23
C GLY A 485 42.85 -1.77 -0.76
N THR A 486 41.79 -1.04 -1.11
CA THR A 486 40.58 -1.57 -1.77
C THR A 486 40.72 -1.53 -3.29
N ILE A 487 39.88 -2.29 -3.99
CA ILE A 487 39.77 -2.21 -5.46
C ILE A 487 38.54 -1.38 -5.79
N VAL A 488 38.70 -0.37 -6.64
CA VAL A 488 37.63 0.45 -7.18
C VAL A 488 37.42 0.10 -8.65
N VAL A 489 36.21 -0.30 -9.02
CA VAL A 489 35.79 -0.52 -10.42
C VAL A 489 34.76 0.55 -10.77
N GLU A 490 34.97 1.21 -11.91
CA GLU A 490 34.11 2.28 -12.38
C GLU A 490 33.62 2.02 -13.81
N ALA A 491 32.32 2.12 -14.03
CA ALA A 491 31.70 2.03 -15.35
C ALA A 491 30.85 3.29 -15.62
N GLY A 492 31.05 3.92 -16.76
CA GLY A 492 30.27 5.08 -17.20
C GLY A 492 29.47 4.78 -18.44
N TYR A 493 28.27 5.34 -18.50
CA TYR A 493 27.32 5.12 -19.60
C TYR A 493 26.68 6.43 -20.05
N GLU A 494 26.48 6.56 -21.36
CA GLU A 494 25.50 7.48 -21.91
C GLU A 494 24.14 6.80 -21.97
N MET A 495 23.09 7.55 -21.64
CA MET A 495 21.68 7.14 -21.73
C MET A 495 20.99 8.03 -22.76
N PRO A 496 21.18 7.79 -24.09
CA PRO A 496 20.71 8.71 -25.12
C PRO A 496 19.19 8.85 -25.15
N ASP A 497 18.45 7.81 -24.77
CA ASP A 497 16.97 7.81 -24.81
C ASP A 497 16.37 8.80 -23.80
N VAL A 498 17.11 9.14 -22.74
CA VAL A 498 16.69 10.05 -21.67
C VAL A 498 17.67 11.21 -21.46
N SER A 499 18.61 11.42 -22.39
CA SER A 499 19.59 12.50 -22.33
C SER A 499 20.32 12.58 -20.97
N ALA A 500 20.73 11.46 -20.40
CA ALA A 500 21.40 11.37 -19.12
C ALA A 500 22.73 10.61 -19.23
N LYS A 501 23.51 10.65 -18.14
CA LYS A 501 24.67 9.82 -17.93
C LYS A 501 24.47 8.98 -16.68
N LEU A 502 24.91 7.75 -16.69
CA LEU A 502 24.90 6.84 -15.56
C LEU A 502 26.31 6.43 -15.20
N TYR A 503 26.62 6.43 -13.92
CA TYR A 503 27.90 5.96 -13.40
C TYR A 503 27.63 4.89 -12.35
N LEU A 504 28.35 3.77 -12.46
CA LEU A 504 28.38 2.70 -11.47
C LEU A 504 29.78 2.62 -10.88
N THR A 505 29.88 2.74 -9.57
CA THR A 505 31.15 2.60 -8.85
C THR A 505 31.03 1.47 -7.85
N TYR A 506 31.98 0.57 -7.87
CA TYR A 506 32.09 -0.55 -6.95
C TYR A 506 33.40 -0.42 -6.18
N VAL A 507 33.34 -0.39 -4.86
CA VAL A 507 34.48 -0.42 -3.97
C VAL A 507 34.52 -1.78 -3.28
N ILE A 508 35.58 -2.53 -3.41
CA ILE A 508 35.70 -3.91 -2.92
C ILE A 508 36.85 -3.97 -1.91
N ASN A 509 36.57 -4.45 -0.70
CA ASN A 509 37.57 -4.63 0.34
C ASN A 509 38.12 -6.08 0.37
N ASN A 510 39.08 -6.35 1.28
CA ASN A 510 39.73 -7.64 1.43
C ASN A 510 38.85 -8.76 2.04
N THR A 511 37.62 -8.47 2.44
CA THR A 511 36.67 -9.48 2.90
C THR A 511 35.60 -9.80 1.86
N GLY A 512 35.69 -9.19 0.67
CA GLY A 512 34.71 -9.35 -0.39
C GLY A 512 33.42 -8.54 -0.19
N GLU A 513 33.36 -7.58 0.76
CA GLU A 513 32.27 -6.63 0.83
C GLU A 513 32.37 -5.67 -0.35
N ILE A 514 31.21 -5.31 -0.92
CA ILE A 514 31.12 -4.43 -2.09
C ILE A 514 30.24 -3.23 -1.73
N LYS A 515 30.80 -2.02 -1.76
CA LYS A 515 30.00 -0.80 -1.82
C LYS A 515 29.65 -0.50 -3.27
N VAL A 516 28.37 -0.39 -3.56
CA VAL A 516 27.83 -0.04 -4.88
C VAL A 516 27.30 1.39 -4.83
N THR A 517 27.68 2.22 -5.79
CA THR A 517 27.10 3.55 -5.99
C THR A 517 26.55 3.64 -7.40
N GLN A 518 25.27 3.90 -7.52
CA GLN A 518 24.57 4.20 -8.77
C GLN A 518 24.30 5.71 -8.81
N LYS A 519 24.82 6.39 -9.83
CA LYS A 519 24.66 7.84 -9.98
C LYS A 519 24.18 8.18 -11.37
N MET A 520 23.00 8.79 -11.47
CA MET A 520 22.47 9.34 -12.70
C MET A 520 22.63 10.87 -12.69
N VAL A 521 23.17 11.40 -13.77
CA VAL A 521 23.30 12.84 -14.01
C VAL A 521 22.41 13.16 -15.21
N ALA A 522 21.33 13.89 -14.94
CA ALA A 522 20.39 14.33 -15.95
C ALA A 522 21.03 15.40 -16.85
N GLY A 523 20.80 15.30 -18.15
CA GLY A 523 21.15 16.33 -19.11
C GLY A 523 19.99 17.31 -19.35
N GLU A 524 20.21 18.28 -20.21
CA GLU A 524 19.14 19.18 -20.67
C GLU A 524 18.21 18.42 -21.63
N ALA A 525 16.98 18.14 -21.19
CA ALA A 525 15.95 17.52 -22.01
C ALA A 525 14.58 18.06 -21.61
N GLU A 526 13.84 18.58 -22.56
CA GLU A 526 12.58 19.27 -22.30
C GLU A 526 11.41 18.34 -21.90
N LYS A 527 11.47 17.01 -22.06
CA LYS A 527 10.31 16.12 -21.93
C LYS A 527 10.66 14.68 -21.54
N VAL A 528 11.57 14.46 -20.63
CA VAL A 528 11.76 13.12 -20.07
C VAL A 528 10.74 12.90 -18.96
N PRO A 529 9.95 11.81 -18.98
CA PRO A 529 8.95 11.55 -17.96
C PRO A 529 9.60 11.15 -16.62
N ASP A 530 8.79 11.19 -15.56
CA ASP A 530 9.09 10.56 -14.29
C ASP A 530 9.39 9.07 -14.48
N MET A 531 10.10 8.46 -13.53
CA MET A 531 10.41 7.03 -13.52
C MET A 531 9.63 6.29 -12.43
N PHE A 532 9.44 4.99 -12.61
CA PHE A 532 8.80 4.16 -11.60
C PHE A 532 9.71 3.88 -10.41
N ARG A 533 11.03 3.74 -10.64
CA ARG A 533 11.97 3.26 -9.65
C ARG A 533 13.36 3.82 -9.94
N PHE A 534 14.16 4.00 -8.89
CA PHE A 534 15.60 4.23 -9.02
C PHE A 534 16.33 3.30 -8.06
N GLY A 535 17.02 2.32 -8.59
CA GLY A 535 17.74 1.30 -7.82
C GLY A 535 18.43 0.28 -8.69
N MET A 536 18.75 -0.86 -8.08
CA MET A 536 19.45 -1.98 -8.71
C MET A 536 18.67 -3.28 -8.51
N GLN A 537 18.80 -4.19 -9.46
CA GLN A 537 18.23 -5.53 -9.44
C GLN A 537 19.32 -6.58 -9.58
N MET A 538 19.19 -7.69 -8.83
CA MET A 538 20.04 -8.86 -8.97
C MET A 538 19.25 -10.15 -8.77
N GLN A 539 19.84 -11.26 -9.25
CA GLN A 539 19.29 -12.59 -9.08
C GLN A 539 20.20 -13.38 -8.12
N MET A 540 19.59 -13.96 -7.08
CA MET A 540 20.28 -14.88 -6.16
C MET A 540 19.77 -16.30 -6.35
N PRO A 541 20.61 -17.34 -6.15
CA PRO A 541 20.15 -18.73 -6.16
C PRO A 541 18.95 -18.95 -5.23
N ASP A 542 18.06 -19.87 -5.56
CA ASP A 542 16.82 -20.15 -4.82
C ASP A 542 17.07 -20.62 -3.37
N GLU A 543 18.26 -21.18 -3.08
CA GLU A 543 18.65 -21.54 -1.72
C GLU A 543 18.61 -20.34 -0.75
N PHE A 544 18.72 -19.09 -1.23
CA PHE A 544 18.66 -17.87 -0.42
C PHE A 544 17.23 -17.36 -0.29
N TYR A 545 16.34 -18.17 0.23
CA TYR A 545 14.89 -17.89 0.30
C TYR A 545 14.44 -17.26 1.64
N ARG A 546 15.31 -17.18 2.65
CA ARG A 546 15.00 -16.57 3.95
C ARG A 546 15.33 -15.09 3.95
N ILE A 547 14.41 -14.30 4.45
CA ILE A 547 14.51 -12.86 4.55
C ILE A 547 14.45 -12.45 6.02
N ASN A 548 15.45 -11.71 6.48
CA ASN A 548 15.41 -10.98 7.74
C ASN A 548 15.66 -9.51 7.42
N TYR A 549 14.82 -8.62 7.90
CA TYR A 549 15.02 -7.20 7.66
C TYR A 549 14.57 -6.34 8.84
N TYR A 550 15.20 -5.19 8.99
CA TYR A 550 14.74 -4.11 9.84
C TYR A 550 14.21 -3.00 8.96
N GLY A 551 12.91 -2.77 9.02
CA GLY A 551 12.19 -1.83 8.19
C GLY A 551 10.69 -1.88 8.49
N ARG A 552 9.85 -1.31 7.60
CA ARG A 552 8.40 -1.37 7.74
C ARG A 552 7.84 -2.70 7.27
N GLY A 553 6.94 -3.27 8.06
CA GLY A 553 6.36 -4.58 7.74
C GLY A 553 5.26 -5.02 8.71
N PRO A 554 4.89 -6.33 8.69
CA PRO A 554 5.35 -7.36 7.75
C PRO A 554 4.70 -7.27 6.37
N VAL A 555 3.57 -6.56 6.24
CA VAL A 555 2.80 -6.40 5.00
C VAL A 555 3.58 -5.50 4.03
N GLU A 556 3.44 -5.74 2.71
CA GLU A 556 4.02 -4.86 1.70
C GLU A 556 3.57 -3.42 1.88
N ASN A 557 4.44 -2.49 1.58
CA ASN A 557 4.16 -1.07 1.76
C ASN A 557 4.98 -0.22 0.78
N TYR A 558 4.47 0.96 0.48
CA TYR A 558 5.00 1.89 -0.50
C TYR A 558 5.07 3.29 0.12
N SER A 559 5.81 4.20 -0.46
CA SER A 559 6.06 5.53 0.11
C SER A 559 4.79 6.30 0.48
N ASP A 560 3.70 6.10 -0.26
CA ASP A 560 2.39 6.72 -0.04
C ASP A 560 1.36 5.81 0.66
N ARG A 561 1.79 4.58 1.07
CA ARG A 561 0.97 3.60 1.79
C ARG A 561 1.86 2.81 2.76
N ASN A 562 2.24 3.39 3.87
CA ASN A 562 3.13 2.74 4.85
C ASN A 562 2.87 3.11 6.31
N HIS A 563 1.79 3.82 6.62
CA HIS A 563 1.51 4.30 7.98
C HIS A 563 1.02 3.18 8.91
N ALA A 564 0.35 2.18 8.34
CA ALA A 564 -0.11 1.01 9.09
C ALA A 564 1.01 0.02 9.43
N THR A 565 2.16 0.13 8.76
CA THR A 565 3.29 -0.77 8.94
C THR A 565 4.32 -0.18 9.89
N ASP A 566 4.62 -0.91 10.96
CA ASP A 566 5.55 -0.46 11.97
C ASP A 566 6.99 -0.81 11.57
N LEU A 567 7.94 0.02 11.99
CA LEU A 567 9.36 -0.31 11.93
C LEU A 567 9.67 -1.38 12.96
N GLY A 568 10.31 -2.45 12.53
CA GLY A 568 10.67 -3.58 13.37
C GLY A 568 11.55 -4.57 12.62
N ILE A 569 12.01 -5.61 13.33
CA ILE A 569 12.73 -6.73 12.72
C ILE A 569 11.73 -7.82 12.34
N TYR A 570 11.67 -8.12 11.07
CA TYR A 570 10.77 -9.13 10.50
C TYR A 570 11.55 -10.27 9.88
N ARG A 571 10.96 -11.46 9.93
CA ARG A 571 11.49 -12.69 9.33
C ARG A 571 10.41 -13.30 8.46
N GLN A 572 10.74 -13.48 7.20
CA GLN A 572 9.83 -14.01 6.18
C GLN A 572 10.61 -14.87 5.20
N THR A 573 9.89 -15.55 4.32
CA THR A 573 10.45 -16.23 3.16
C THR A 573 10.15 -15.44 1.88
N VAL A 574 10.87 -15.72 0.80
CA VAL A 574 10.59 -15.15 -0.52
C VAL A 574 9.15 -15.45 -0.97
N ALA A 575 8.65 -16.65 -0.68
CA ALA A 575 7.27 -17.02 -1.02
C ALA A 575 6.23 -16.16 -0.30
N GLU A 576 6.50 -15.74 0.96
CA GLU A 576 5.62 -14.87 1.75
C GLU A 576 5.66 -13.40 1.32
N GLN A 577 6.58 -13.03 0.42
CA GLN A 577 6.63 -11.66 -0.10
C GLN A 577 5.65 -11.41 -1.23
N PHE A 578 5.30 -12.45 -1.98
CA PHE A 578 4.37 -12.32 -3.10
C PHE A 578 2.94 -12.21 -2.60
N TYR A 579 2.28 -11.08 -2.90
CA TYR A 579 0.83 -10.95 -2.72
C TYR A 579 0.13 -11.14 -4.07
N PRO A 580 -0.75 -12.14 -4.21
CA PRO A 580 -1.39 -12.47 -5.47
C PRO A 580 -2.62 -11.60 -5.71
N TYR A 581 -2.43 -10.32 -6.08
CA TYR A 581 -3.56 -9.54 -6.61
C TYR A 581 -4.25 -10.30 -7.72
N ILE A 582 -5.55 -10.09 -7.94
CA ILE A 582 -6.33 -10.85 -8.93
C ILE A 582 -5.60 -10.87 -10.28
N ARG A 583 -5.17 -9.71 -10.76
CA ARG A 583 -4.30 -9.58 -11.94
C ARG A 583 -2.83 -9.36 -11.51
N PRO A 584 -1.85 -10.01 -12.18
CA PRO A 584 -0.43 -9.81 -11.90
C PRO A 584 -0.02 -8.35 -12.04
N GLN A 585 0.76 -7.84 -11.11
CA GLN A 585 1.27 -6.47 -11.07
C GLN A 585 2.37 -6.34 -10.03
N GLU A 586 2.93 -5.15 -9.84
CA GLU A 586 3.89 -4.86 -8.77
C GLU A 586 3.38 -5.32 -7.41
N THR A 587 4.25 -5.98 -6.63
CA THR A 587 3.93 -6.52 -5.31
C THR A 587 5.19 -6.73 -4.46
N GLY A 588 5.04 -6.88 -3.15
CA GLY A 588 6.07 -7.37 -2.23
C GLY A 588 7.06 -6.33 -1.71
N THR A 589 7.00 -5.07 -2.15
CA THR A 589 7.92 -4.02 -1.71
C THR A 589 7.78 -3.73 -0.21
N LYS A 590 8.92 -3.49 0.47
CA LYS A 590 9.03 -2.97 1.83
C LYS A 590 9.81 -1.65 1.80
N THR A 591 9.41 -0.69 2.61
CA THR A 591 10.04 0.65 2.68
C THR A 591 10.74 0.89 4.02
N ASP A 592 11.47 1.98 4.09
CA ASP A 592 12.20 2.41 5.31
C ASP A 592 13.11 1.32 5.86
N ILE A 593 13.75 0.54 4.97
CA ILE A 593 14.67 -0.53 5.34
C ILE A 593 15.97 0.08 5.89
N ARG A 594 16.38 -0.38 7.08
CA ARG A 594 17.66 -0.05 7.69
C ARG A 594 18.73 -1.05 7.25
N TRP A 595 18.36 -2.31 7.25
CA TRP A 595 19.14 -3.42 6.69
C TRP A 595 18.22 -4.54 6.19
N TRP A 596 18.69 -5.25 5.16
CA TRP A 596 18.03 -6.42 4.58
C TRP A 596 19.01 -7.58 4.49
N ARG A 597 18.61 -8.76 4.91
CA ARG A 597 19.40 -10.00 4.78
C ARG A 597 18.64 -11.01 3.95
N GLN A 598 19.29 -11.47 2.89
CA GLN A 598 18.83 -12.56 2.05
C GLN A 598 19.68 -13.77 2.36
N LEU A 599 19.11 -14.81 2.98
CA LEU A 599 19.82 -15.90 3.63
C LEU A 599 19.31 -17.26 3.16
N ASN A 600 20.20 -18.26 3.22
CA ASN A 600 19.83 -19.66 3.06
C ASN A 600 19.43 -20.30 4.41
N GLU A 601 19.12 -21.60 4.39
CA GLU A 601 18.72 -22.37 5.58
C GLU A 601 19.76 -22.31 6.70
N ALA A 602 21.04 -22.30 6.36
CA ALA A 602 22.14 -22.21 7.33
C ALA A 602 22.38 -20.80 7.90
N GLY A 603 21.62 -19.80 7.43
CA GLY A 603 21.81 -18.40 7.82
C GLY A 603 22.98 -17.70 7.13
N SER A 604 23.48 -18.26 6.03
CA SER A 604 24.50 -17.65 5.19
C SER A 604 23.85 -16.93 3.99
N GLY A 605 24.47 -15.86 3.50
CA GLY A 605 23.96 -15.08 2.36
C GLY A 605 24.51 -13.67 2.29
N LEU A 606 23.66 -12.70 1.94
CA LEU A 606 24.01 -11.29 1.82
C LEU A 606 23.21 -10.42 2.77
N GLN A 607 23.86 -9.42 3.35
CA GLN A 607 23.22 -8.28 4.01
C GLN A 607 23.41 -7.04 3.15
N PHE A 608 22.34 -6.24 3.05
CA PHE A 608 22.33 -4.93 2.40
C PHE A 608 22.11 -3.86 3.45
N VAL A 609 22.92 -2.80 3.40
CA VAL A 609 22.76 -1.56 4.17
C VAL A 609 23.00 -0.38 3.24
N ALA A 610 22.33 0.74 3.45
CA ALA A 610 22.47 1.90 2.57
C ALA A 610 22.78 3.19 3.35
N GLU A 611 23.13 4.24 2.63
CA GLU A 611 23.45 5.58 3.16
C GLU A 611 22.25 6.26 3.84
N ALA A 612 21.03 5.79 3.54
CA ALA A 612 19.76 6.22 4.11
C ALA A 612 18.79 5.02 4.07
N PRO A 613 17.66 5.08 4.79
CA PRO A 613 16.62 4.07 4.63
C PRO A 613 16.22 3.90 3.16
N PHE A 614 16.06 2.66 2.73
CA PHE A 614 15.84 2.27 1.34
C PHE A 614 14.61 1.37 1.19
N SER A 615 14.27 0.98 -0.04
CA SER A 615 13.23 0.00 -0.33
C SER A 615 13.82 -1.29 -0.87
N ALA A 616 13.17 -2.42 -0.59
CA ALA A 616 13.57 -3.71 -1.11
C ALA A 616 12.39 -4.64 -1.38
N SER A 617 12.56 -5.55 -2.32
CA SER A 617 11.67 -6.69 -2.56
C SER A 617 12.45 -7.90 -3.04
N ALA A 618 11.97 -9.10 -2.71
CA ALA A 618 12.58 -10.36 -3.13
C ALA A 618 11.47 -11.35 -3.53
N LEU A 619 11.40 -11.74 -4.79
CA LEU A 619 10.34 -12.55 -5.36
C LEU A 619 10.89 -13.70 -6.20
N ASN A 620 10.17 -14.83 -6.24
CA ASN A 620 10.38 -15.88 -7.26
C ASN A 620 9.63 -15.57 -8.57
N TYR A 621 9.45 -14.29 -8.88
CA TYR A 621 8.84 -13.79 -10.12
C TYR A 621 9.72 -12.65 -10.65
N THR A 622 9.82 -12.55 -11.96
CA THR A 622 10.50 -11.41 -12.58
C THR A 622 9.52 -10.26 -12.79
N ILE A 623 10.03 -9.04 -12.91
CA ILE A 623 9.22 -7.87 -13.25
C ILE A 623 8.50 -8.13 -14.58
N GLU A 624 9.20 -8.69 -15.56
CA GLU A 624 8.67 -9.01 -16.89
C GLU A 624 7.52 -10.05 -16.82
N SER A 625 7.61 -11.02 -15.91
CA SER A 625 6.55 -12.03 -15.75
C SER A 625 5.26 -11.46 -15.16
N LEU A 626 5.35 -10.35 -14.42
CA LEU A 626 4.22 -9.65 -13.81
C LEU A 626 3.71 -8.47 -14.68
N ASP A 627 4.44 -8.08 -15.72
CA ASP A 627 4.14 -6.95 -16.61
C ASP A 627 3.38 -7.43 -17.85
N ASP A 628 2.18 -6.91 -18.09
CA ASP A 628 1.37 -7.19 -19.27
C ASP A 628 1.79 -6.36 -20.50
N GLY A 629 2.77 -5.49 -20.40
CA GLY A 629 3.23 -4.64 -21.47
C GLY A 629 2.37 -3.39 -21.68
N LEU A 630 1.97 -3.12 -22.90
CA LEU A 630 1.25 -1.89 -23.22
C LEU A 630 -0.25 -1.93 -22.88
N ASN A 631 -0.83 -3.11 -22.87
CA ASN A 631 -2.25 -3.32 -22.59
C ASN A 631 -2.39 -4.42 -21.54
N LYS A 632 -3.43 -4.34 -20.74
CA LYS A 632 -3.76 -5.42 -19.81
C LYS A 632 -4.11 -6.70 -20.58
N ASP A 633 -3.46 -7.80 -20.22
CA ASP A 633 -3.83 -9.13 -20.70
C ASP A 633 -4.95 -9.73 -19.85
N GLN A 634 -5.68 -10.70 -20.41
CA GLN A 634 -6.65 -11.53 -19.69
C GLN A 634 -5.88 -12.63 -18.97
N ARG A 635 -5.36 -12.34 -17.77
CA ARG A 635 -4.61 -13.31 -16.97
C ARG A 635 -4.69 -13.02 -15.47
N HIS A 636 -4.33 -14.02 -14.67
CA HIS A 636 -4.51 -14.04 -13.23
C HIS A 636 -3.19 -14.43 -12.54
N SER A 637 -3.01 -13.98 -11.31
CA SER A 637 -1.76 -14.25 -10.56
C SER A 637 -1.41 -15.75 -10.43
N PRO A 638 -2.36 -16.69 -10.23
CA PRO A 638 -2.03 -18.10 -10.20
C PRO A 638 -1.48 -18.69 -11.52
N GLU A 639 -1.64 -17.98 -12.64
CA GLU A 639 -1.15 -18.40 -13.95
C GLU A 639 0.32 -17.99 -14.20
N VAL A 640 0.88 -17.15 -13.34
CA VAL A 640 2.28 -16.69 -13.50
C VAL A 640 3.25 -17.75 -13.03
N ILE A 641 4.18 -18.12 -13.88
CA ILE A 641 5.17 -19.16 -13.62
C ILE A 641 6.28 -18.59 -12.73
N GLN A 642 6.58 -19.28 -11.64
CA GLN A 642 7.73 -18.99 -10.78
C GLN A 642 9.06 -19.33 -11.47
N VAL A 643 10.07 -18.55 -11.18
CA VAL A 643 11.47 -18.85 -11.56
C VAL A 643 12.19 -19.58 -10.41
N ASP A 644 13.26 -20.29 -10.74
CA ASP A 644 14.09 -21.07 -9.82
C ASP A 644 15.22 -20.25 -9.19
N TYR A 645 15.00 -18.94 -9.00
CA TYR A 645 15.89 -18.02 -8.32
C TYR A 645 15.11 -16.91 -7.63
N THR A 646 15.77 -16.20 -6.75
CA THR A 646 15.22 -15.01 -6.12
C THR A 646 15.58 -13.76 -6.91
N ASN A 647 14.57 -13.03 -7.35
CA ASN A 647 14.70 -11.73 -7.99
C ASN A 647 14.64 -10.64 -6.91
N LEU A 648 15.80 -10.01 -6.64
CA LEU A 648 15.98 -9.05 -5.56
C LEU A 648 16.12 -7.64 -6.13
N CYS A 649 15.28 -6.71 -5.67
CA CYS A 649 15.37 -5.29 -5.95
C CYS A 649 15.82 -4.53 -4.70
N ILE A 650 16.81 -3.65 -4.87
CA ILE A 650 17.33 -2.73 -3.84
C ILE A 650 17.24 -1.32 -4.40
N ASP A 651 16.37 -0.49 -3.84
CA ASP A 651 16.00 0.79 -4.45
C ASP A 651 16.20 1.96 -3.48
N LYS A 652 16.66 3.08 -4.02
CA LYS A 652 16.59 4.37 -3.33
C LYS A 652 15.14 4.77 -3.07
N ALA A 653 14.32 4.66 -4.10
CA ALA A 653 12.92 5.05 -4.07
C ALA A 653 12.11 4.39 -5.19
N GLN A 654 10.81 4.30 -4.99
CA GLN A 654 9.82 3.85 -5.97
C GLN A 654 8.64 4.83 -5.99
N LEU A 655 8.02 5.01 -7.16
CA LEU A 655 6.80 5.79 -7.34
C LEU A 655 5.69 5.26 -6.43
N GLY A 656 4.93 6.16 -5.82
CA GLY A 656 3.72 5.83 -5.06
C GLY A 656 2.65 5.14 -5.92
N LEU A 657 1.57 4.71 -5.29
CA LEU A 657 0.51 3.88 -5.89
C LEU A 657 -0.70 4.69 -6.36
N ALA A 658 -0.91 5.90 -5.82
CA ALA A 658 -2.11 6.72 -5.98
C ALA A 658 -3.38 6.13 -5.34
N CYS A 659 -4.43 6.92 -5.22
CA CYS A 659 -5.62 6.59 -4.46
C CYS A 659 -6.93 7.09 -5.07
N GLU A 660 -6.97 8.28 -5.69
CA GLU A 660 -8.24 8.94 -6.04
C GLU A 660 -9.11 8.08 -6.97
N ASN A 661 -8.50 7.54 -8.02
CA ASN A 661 -9.19 6.68 -8.98
C ASN A 661 -8.20 5.79 -9.75
N SER A 662 -8.71 4.85 -10.54
CA SER A 662 -7.92 3.94 -11.38
C SER A 662 -8.05 4.24 -12.89
N TRP A 663 -8.40 5.48 -13.27
CA TRP A 663 -8.57 5.91 -14.67
C TRP A 663 -7.92 7.27 -15.00
N GLY A 664 -6.85 7.64 -14.26
CA GLY A 664 -6.07 8.84 -14.57
C GLY A 664 -5.31 9.44 -13.41
N ALA A 665 -5.66 9.11 -12.17
CA ALA A 665 -4.94 9.58 -11.00
C ALA A 665 -3.52 9.01 -10.96
N ILE A 666 -2.59 9.84 -10.52
CA ILE A 666 -1.19 9.48 -10.28
C ILE A 666 -0.81 9.90 -8.85
N ALA A 667 0.24 9.28 -8.31
CA ALA A 667 0.74 9.60 -6.98
C ALA A 667 0.98 11.11 -6.79
N TYR A 668 0.77 11.61 -5.56
CA TYR A 668 1.04 13.01 -5.25
C TYR A 668 2.50 13.38 -5.50
N PRO A 669 2.80 14.68 -5.76
CA PRO A 669 4.15 15.10 -6.16
C PRO A 669 5.28 14.63 -5.24
N GLN A 670 5.05 14.58 -3.93
CA GLN A 670 6.03 14.12 -2.95
C GLN A 670 6.37 12.62 -3.04
N TYR A 671 5.56 11.84 -3.74
CA TYR A 671 5.72 10.39 -3.92
C TYR A 671 6.13 10.01 -5.36
N ARG A 672 6.57 10.99 -6.16
CA ARG A 672 7.03 10.79 -7.54
C ARG A 672 8.54 10.81 -7.62
N LEU A 673 9.05 10.25 -8.71
CA LEU A 673 10.47 10.31 -9.08
C LEU A 673 10.62 11.11 -10.38
N PRO A 674 10.63 12.44 -10.32
CA PRO A 674 10.78 13.26 -11.52
C PRO A 674 12.17 13.06 -12.15
N TYR A 675 12.28 13.27 -13.46
CA TYR A 675 13.57 13.27 -14.14
C TYR A 675 14.52 14.28 -13.48
N GLY A 676 15.74 13.82 -13.14
CA GLY A 676 16.71 14.64 -12.43
C GLY A 676 17.96 13.87 -12.05
N ASN A 677 18.79 14.48 -11.20
CA ASN A 677 19.98 13.86 -10.66
C ASN A 677 19.62 12.94 -9.50
N TYR A 678 20.11 11.70 -9.55
CA TYR A 678 19.95 10.71 -8.49
C TYR A 678 21.27 10.05 -8.15
N GLU A 679 21.48 9.81 -6.86
CA GLU A 679 22.61 9.01 -6.39
C GLU A 679 22.12 8.07 -5.30
N PHE A 680 22.55 6.82 -5.33
CA PHE A 680 22.21 5.79 -4.37
C PHE A 680 23.40 4.92 -4.08
N SER A 681 23.79 4.83 -2.80
CA SER A 681 24.88 3.99 -2.34
C SER A 681 24.40 2.96 -1.33
N PHE A 682 24.81 1.71 -1.53
CA PHE A 682 24.58 0.62 -0.58
C PHE A 682 25.79 -0.31 -0.51
N ILE A 683 25.89 -1.07 0.58
CA ILE A 683 26.94 -2.07 0.79
C ILE A 683 26.30 -3.46 0.78
N MET A 684 26.88 -4.36 0.00
CA MET A 684 26.60 -5.79 0.00
C MET A 684 27.65 -6.46 0.89
N LYS A 685 27.17 -7.04 2.01
CA LYS A 685 28.03 -7.72 3.00
C LYS A 685 27.74 -9.22 3.00
N PRO A 686 28.71 -10.09 2.69
CA PRO A 686 28.55 -11.51 2.92
C PRO A 686 28.34 -11.82 4.41
N VAL A 687 27.35 -12.66 4.68
CA VAL A 687 27.02 -13.13 6.03
C VAL A 687 27.22 -14.65 6.04
N PHE A 688 28.07 -15.13 6.93
CA PHE A 688 28.26 -16.57 7.15
C PHE A 688 28.14 -16.87 8.63
N ASN A 689 27.24 -17.78 8.99
CA ASN A 689 27.28 -18.37 10.34
C ASN A 689 28.55 -19.23 10.43
N LYS A 690 29.49 -18.83 11.29
CA LYS A 690 30.58 -19.72 11.67
C LYS A 690 29.93 -20.88 12.43
N VAL A 691 29.88 -22.04 11.79
CA VAL A 691 29.63 -23.30 12.50
C VAL A 691 30.88 -23.53 13.35
N TYR A 692 30.74 -23.25 14.66
CA TYR A 692 31.76 -23.67 15.65
C TYR A 692 31.46 -25.08 16.11
#